data_508d482fa54f693ab9ec7a267d885cb0
#
_entry.id   508d482fa54f693ab9ec7a267d885cb0
#
_cell.length_a   1.000
_cell.length_b   1.000
_cell.length_c   1.000
_cell.angle_alpha   90.00
_cell.angle_beta   90.00
_cell.angle_gamma   90.00
#
_symmetry.space_group_name_H-M   'P 1'
#
loop_
_entity.id
_entity.type
_entity.pdbx_description
1 polymer ?
#
loop_
_entity_poly.entity_id
_entity_poly.type
_entity_poly.pdbx_seq_one_letter_code
_entity_poly.pdbx_strand_id
1 'polypeptide(L)'
;MTTINREATPEGDNIAGPNQLHSDLHDIWGNPRGLKALTIVNHTTLGLRFMVTGMAFFLLGGLLAMLVRTQLALPDQDFMSPDIYSQVTTMHGTVMMFLFAIPMLEGLAIYMIPKMIGARDLVCPRLTSLGYWCYLFGGIILSFSLILEMAPNSGWFMYTPLSGSEYSPGLGSDFWLLGITFVEISALSAGVELVVSILRTRTQGMALHKMPLFAWYILAMALMIVVGFPPLILGSILLELERAVGMPFFEVTGGGDPILWQHLFWLFGHPEVYIIFLPAAGIVSTLIPVFAGRPIVGYGWVVFAITVTGFISFGLWVHHMFTVGIPQLAQAFFSAASMLVAVPTAIQVFVWLATLWLGKPKMKLPMLWIMGFLIIFVCGGLTGVMLALVPFNWQVHDTHFVVAHMHYVLVGGMFFPLIAGLYYWLPLFSGRMPSETLGKWGFWLTFLGFNGTFLIMHWTGLLGMPRRVYSYETGMGWDIFNLLSSMSSFIMSAGIAMVLLDFALHFRFGKPAKHNPWNADTLEWANSMPPSAYNFVSLPKIDTRHPLWDDPDLPRTMAEGQHSLAVATHGRREMWGTDPLTGKVREIVHLPGNSWWPLFAAMALAVVCLSLLTRLYPLAGIAVVVAGLFLLRWSWENGAHPKAAPDAEVAPGDPPLHSRTMDGPGLWAMSITLLANGSFFLSYLFGWFYLWTVSPEWRMPDTSPLSLVGLIIAASALTAGLGILEKLVRGLRQGKDAG
;
A
#
# COMPACT_ATOMS: atom_id res chain seq x y z
N MET A 1 21.62 -37.27 14.33
CA MET A 1 22.72 -36.78 13.47
C MET A 1 22.37 -37.17 12.06
N THR A 2 21.71 -36.30 11.37
CA THR A 2 21.37 -36.49 9.96
C THR A 2 22.35 -35.66 9.15
N THR A 3 23.09 -36.32 8.33
CA THR A 3 24.04 -35.74 7.40
C THR A 3 23.37 -34.78 6.46
N ILE A 4 23.85 -33.54 6.43
CA ILE A 4 23.55 -32.58 5.40
C ILE A 4 23.78 -33.25 4.05
N ASN A 5 22.74 -33.25 3.20
CA ASN A 5 22.86 -33.85 1.88
C ASN A 5 23.82 -33.00 1.04
N ARG A 6 25.03 -33.50 0.86
CA ARG A 6 26.18 -32.84 0.26
C ARG A 6 26.45 -33.36 -1.14
N GLU A 7 25.45 -33.46 -1.95
CA GLU A 7 25.69 -33.85 -3.34
C GLU A 7 26.38 -32.77 -4.18
N ALA A 8 27.23 -31.91 -3.62
CA ALA A 8 28.06 -30.99 -4.39
C ALA A 8 29.08 -30.20 -3.56
N THR A 9 29.80 -30.81 -2.62
CA THR A 9 31.00 -30.15 -2.07
C THR A 9 32.25 -31.00 -2.34
N PRO A 10 33.35 -30.36 -2.80
CA PRO A 10 34.62 -31.05 -2.90
C PRO A 10 35.09 -31.55 -1.53
N GLU A 11 35.70 -32.69 -1.49
CA GLU A 11 36.34 -33.28 -0.30
C GLU A 11 37.27 -32.25 0.36
N GLY A 12 36.96 -31.82 1.59
CA GLY A 12 37.91 -31.06 2.39
C GLY A 12 37.36 -29.92 3.22
N ASP A 13 36.09 -29.41 2.99
CA ASP A 13 35.60 -28.25 3.72
C ASP A 13 34.99 -28.64 5.07
N ASN A 14 35.49 -27.99 6.13
CA ASN A 14 34.93 -28.03 7.48
C ASN A 14 33.49 -27.51 7.41
N ILE A 15 32.50 -28.37 7.70
CA ILE A 15 31.11 -27.99 7.76
C ILE A 15 30.94 -27.03 8.94
N ALA A 16 30.54 -25.78 8.65
CA ALA A 16 30.14 -24.81 9.68
C ALA A 16 28.95 -25.40 10.46
N GLY A 17 29.06 -25.45 11.78
CA GLY A 17 27.92 -25.81 12.64
C GLY A 17 26.80 -24.76 12.56
N PRO A 18 25.56 -25.03 13.01
CA PRO A 18 24.43 -24.10 12.94
C PRO A 18 24.75 -22.71 13.48
N ASN A 19 25.50 -22.60 14.57
CA ASN A 19 25.93 -21.31 15.15
C ASN A 19 26.84 -20.52 14.20
N GLN A 20 27.70 -21.18 13.45
CA GLN A 20 28.60 -20.55 12.48
C GLN A 20 27.79 -20.03 11.28
N LEU A 21 26.84 -20.82 10.76
CA LEU A 21 25.96 -20.39 9.67
C LEU A 21 25.14 -19.13 10.06
N HIS A 22 24.62 -19.07 11.28
CA HIS A 22 23.94 -17.89 11.81
C HIS A 22 24.87 -16.68 11.90
N SER A 23 26.13 -16.87 12.34
CA SER A 23 27.13 -15.81 12.41
C SER A 23 27.46 -15.25 11.02
N ASP A 24 27.76 -16.11 10.07
CA ASP A 24 28.12 -15.72 8.71
C ASP A 24 26.98 -14.96 8.00
N LEU A 25 25.75 -15.45 8.13
CA LEU A 25 24.58 -14.73 7.62
C LEU A 25 24.34 -13.40 8.33
N HIS A 26 24.58 -13.34 9.63
CA HIS A 26 24.46 -12.09 10.40
C HIS A 26 25.48 -11.04 9.94
N ASP A 27 26.71 -11.42 9.63
CA ASP A 27 27.74 -10.53 9.13
C ASP A 27 27.38 -9.92 7.76
N ILE A 28 26.73 -10.71 6.90
CA ILE A 28 26.32 -10.28 5.55
C ILE A 28 25.03 -9.43 5.59
N TRP A 29 24.04 -9.82 6.42
CA TRP A 29 22.70 -9.26 6.41
C TRP A 29 22.43 -8.29 7.57
N GLY A 30 23.30 -8.25 8.57
CA GLY A 30 23.07 -7.52 9.82
C GLY A 30 22.77 -6.03 9.61
N ASN A 31 21.91 -5.51 10.46
CA ASN A 31 21.51 -4.11 10.42
C ASN A 31 22.49 -3.24 11.23
N PRO A 32 22.97 -2.13 10.68
CA PRO A 32 23.84 -1.20 11.38
C PRO A 32 23.09 -0.46 12.50
N ARG A 33 23.84 0.03 13.49
CA ARG A 33 23.32 0.78 14.64
C ARG A 33 23.64 2.29 14.53
N GLY A 34 22.99 3.09 15.38
CA GLY A 34 23.18 4.54 15.43
C GLY A 34 22.71 5.23 14.14
N LEU A 35 23.38 6.30 13.72
CA LEU A 35 23.01 7.04 12.50
C LEU A 35 23.03 6.19 11.23
N LYS A 36 23.91 5.18 11.17
CA LYS A 36 23.93 4.24 10.04
C LYS A 36 22.63 3.42 9.90
N ALA A 37 21.80 3.36 10.95
CA ALA A 37 20.48 2.73 10.84
C ALA A 37 19.59 3.40 9.78
N LEU A 38 19.81 4.66 9.44
CA LEU A 38 19.08 5.36 8.37
C LEU A 38 19.34 4.77 6.97
N THR A 39 20.47 4.05 6.79
CA THR A 39 20.83 3.41 5.52
C THR A 39 20.20 2.02 5.31
N ILE A 40 19.50 1.49 6.33
CA ILE A 40 18.94 0.13 6.30
C ILE A 40 17.95 0.02 5.14
N VAL A 41 18.09 -1.07 4.39
CA VAL A 41 17.21 -1.42 3.26
C VAL A 41 16.41 -2.69 3.50
N ASN A 42 16.67 -3.38 4.62
CA ASN A 42 16.03 -4.66 4.93
C ASN A 42 14.52 -4.51 5.14
N HIS A 43 13.73 -5.37 4.47
CA HIS A 43 12.27 -5.35 4.48
C HIS A 43 11.66 -5.47 5.88
N THR A 44 12.26 -6.23 6.80
CA THR A 44 11.76 -6.37 8.17
C THR A 44 11.78 -5.03 8.90
N THR A 45 12.91 -4.29 8.80
CA THR A 45 13.04 -2.97 9.43
C THR A 45 12.17 -1.93 8.73
N LEU A 46 12.17 -1.90 7.40
CA LEU A 46 11.38 -0.93 6.63
C LEU A 46 9.88 -1.15 6.81
N GLY A 47 9.41 -2.40 6.77
CA GLY A 47 8.00 -2.71 7.03
C GLY A 47 7.55 -2.25 8.42
N LEU A 48 8.38 -2.44 9.46
CA LEU A 48 8.09 -1.90 10.80
C LEU A 48 8.08 -0.37 10.81
N ARG A 49 8.99 0.29 10.10
CA ARG A 49 8.98 1.77 9.99
C ARG A 49 7.72 2.29 9.32
N PHE A 50 7.29 1.69 8.21
CA PHE A 50 6.01 2.02 7.57
C PHE A 50 4.83 1.88 8.54
N MET A 51 4.74 0.73 9.23
CA MET A 51 3.64 0.47 10.17
C MET A 51 3.65 1.44 11.37
N VAL A 52 4.81 1.74 11.96
CA VAL A 52 4.92 2.69 13.09
C VAL A 52 4.58 4.10 12.63
N THR A 53 5.08 4.53 11.47
CA THR A 53 4.78 5.85 10.90
C THR A 53 3.29 5.96 10.53
N GLY A 54 2.72 4.92 9.90
CA GLY A 54 1.29 4.85 9.59
C GLY A 54 0.43 4.92 10.84
N MET A 55 0.84 4.27 11.93
CA MET A 55 0.14 4.36 13.21
C MET A 55 0.23 5.76 13.83
N ALA A 56 1.34 6.47 13.66
CA ALA A 56 1.44 7.87 14.11
C ALA A 56 0.49 8.78 13.31
N PHE A 57 0.39 8.60 12.00
CA PHE A 57 -0.59 9.32 11.19
C PHE A 57 -2.05 8.90 11.51
N PHE A 58 -2.30 7.64 11.84
CA PHE A 58 -3.60 7.20 12.33
C PHE A 58 -4.02 7.96 13.60
N LEU A 59 -3.11 8.17 14.54
CA LEU A 59 -3.38 8.97 15.73
C LEU A 59 -3.70 10.44 15.39
N LEU A 60 -2.96 11.03 14.45
CA LEU A 60 -3.26 12.39 13.97
C LEU A 60 -4.65 12.44 13.32
N GLY A 61 -4.94 11.55 12.36
CA GLY A 61 -6.25 11.50 11.70
C GLY A 61 -7.40 11.21 12.66
N GLY A 62 -7.16 10.37 13.68
CA GLY A 62 -8.11 10.07 14.75
C GLY A 62 -8.41 11.31 15.61
N LEU A 63 -7.39 12.08 15.98
CA LEU A 63 -7.57 13.35 16.69
C LEU A 63 -8.43 14.33 15.88
N LEU A 64 -8.14 14.49 14.58
CA LEU A 64 -8.94 15.34 13.68
C LEU A 64 -10.41 14.87 13.62
N ALA A 65 -10.65 13.55 13.57
CA ALA A 65 -12.02 13.00 13.64
C ALA A 65 -12.74 13.35 14.93
N MET A 66 -12.03 13.33 16.06
CA MET A 66 -12.63 13.70 17.36
C MET A 66 -13.00 15.19 17.40
N LEU A 67 -12.20 16.06 16.79
CA LEU A 67 -12.54 17.48 16.65
C LEU A 67 -13.82 17.67 15.79
N VAL A 68 -13.93 16.97 14.65
CA VAL A 68 -15.15 16.97 13.82
C VAL A 68 -16.36 16.51 14.63
N ARG A 69 -16.23 15.42 15.41
CA ARG A 69 -17.37 14.91 16.22
C ARG A 69 -17.72 15.84 17.38
N THR A 70 -16.74 16.53 17.96
CA THR A 70 -17.00 17.57 18.99
C THR A 70 -17.79 18.71 18.41
N GLN A 71 -17.41 19.23 17.24
CA GLN A 71 -18.11 20.32 16.54
C GLN A 71 -19.56 19.98 16.23
N LEU A 72 -19.85 18.72 15.87
CA LEU A 72 -21.19 18.27 15.50
C LEU A 72 -21.99 17.65 16.66
N ALA A 73 -21.51 17.72 17.91
CA ALA A 73 -22.17 17.08 19.04
C ALA A 73 -23.51 17.72 19.39
N LEU A 74 -23.61 19.03 19.27
CA LEU A 74 -24.79 19.83 19.59
C LEU A 74 -25.15 20.75 18.40
N PRO A 75 -26.43 21.12 18.24
CA PRO A 75 -26.82 22.13 17.25
C PRO A 75 -26.21 23.50 17.62
N ASP A 76 -26.09 24.34 16.64
CA ASP A 76 -25.60 25.72 16.76
C ASP A 76 -24.22 25.84 17.45
N GLN A 77 -23.43 24.74 17.43
CA GLN A 77 -22.12 24.66 18.05
C GLN A 77 -21.10 25.54 17.30
N ASP A 78 -20.36 26.36 18.07
CA ASP A 78 -19.28 27.22 17.57
C ASP A 78 -17.94 26.89 18.24
N PHE A 79 -17.55 25.63 18.19
CA PHE A 79 -16.28 25.13 18.74
C PHE A 79 -15.08 25.46 17.83
N MET A 80 -15.31 25.46 16.51
CA MET A 80 -14.33 25.81 15.48
C MET A 80 -14.96 26.79 14.48
N SER A 81 -14.14 27.63 13.82
CA SER A 81 -14.60 28.40 12.67
C SER A 81 -14.91 27.50 11.46
N PRO A 82 -15.76 27.93 10.52
CA PRO A 82 -16.08 27.15 9.31
C PRO A 82 -14.84 26.76 8.50
N ASP A 83 -13.87 27.65 8.38
CA ASP A 83 -12.63 27.38 7.63
C ASP A 83 -11.75 26.34 8.33
N ILE A 84 -11.53 26.47 9.65
CA ILE A 84 -10.79 25.46 10.44
C ILE A 84 -11.50 24.10 10.38
N TYR A 85 -12.83 24.06 10.48
CA TYR A 85 -13.60 22.82 10.35
C TYR A 85 -13.40 22.17 8.98
N SER A 86 -13.41 22.95 7.90
CA SER A 86 -13.16 22.46 6.53
C SER A 86 -11.75 21.91 6.37
N GLN A 87 -10.73 22.59 6.93
CA GLN A 87 -9.35 22.10 6.97
C GLN A 87 -9.23 20.79 7.76
N VAL A 88 -9.80 20.72 8.97
CA VAL A 88 -9.78 19.54 9.84
C VAL A 88 -10.46 18.34 9.15
N THR A 89 -11.62 18.56 8.53
CA THR A 89 -12.37 17.53 7.80
C THR A 89 -11.59 17.02 6.58
N THR A 90 -11.00 17.93 5.80
CA THR A 90 -10.19 17.60 4.63
C THR A 90 -8.95 16.80 5.03
N MET A 91 -8.25 17.27 6.07
CA MET A 91 -7.04 16.59 6.54
C MET A 91 -7.34 15.27 7.24
N HIS A 92 -8.48 15.14 7.93
CA HIS A 92 -8.90 13.82 8.44
C HIS A 92 -8.98 12.79 7.32
N GLY A 93 -9.71 13.10 6.25
CA GLY A 93 -9.84 12.19 5.10
C GLY A 93 -8.50 11.91 4.42
N THR A 94 -7.71 12.96 4.14
CA THR A 94 -6.40 12.84 3.49
C THR A 94 -5.43 11.98 4.30
N VAL A 95 -5.31 12.23 5.60
CA VAL A 95 -4.40 11.47 6.48
C VAL A 95 -4.84 10.02 6.59
N MET A 96 -6.15 9.75 6.73
CA MET A 96 -6.65 8.38 6.90
C MET A 96 -6.49 7.55 5.62
N MET A 97 -6.70 8.12 4.44
CA MET A 97 -6.60 7.40 3.18
C MET A 97 -5.14 7.25 2.73
N PHE A 98 -4.41 8.35 2.60
CA PHE A 98 -3.09 8.38 1.96
C PHE A 98 -1.92 8.17 2.94
N LEU A 99 -2.06 8.53 4.22
CA LEU A 99 -0.95 8.43 5.17
C LEU A 99 -1.09 7.27 6.16
N PHE A 100 -2.31 6.75 6.34
CA PHE A 100 -2.53 5.60 7.21
C PHE A 100 -2.88 4.33 6.43
N ALA A 101 -4.05 4.29 5.76
CA ALA A 101 -4.62 3.04 5.26
C ALA A 101 -3.70 2.31 4.28
N ILE A 102 -3.27 2.97 3.21
CA ILE A 102 -2.41 2.37 2.19
C ILE A 102 -1.01 2.07 2.76
N PRO A 103 -0.27 3.04 3.35
CA PRO A 103 1.09 2.78 3.82
C PRO A 103 1.17 1.76 4.97
N MET A 104 0.14 1.65 5.79
CA MET A 104 0.07 0.64 6.85
C MET A 104 -0.01 -0.78 6.26
N LEU A 105 -0.84 -0.96 5.24
CA LEU A 105 -0.99 -2.25 4.55
C LEU A 105 0.22 -2.56 3.66
N GLU A 106 0.81 -1.55 3.03
CA GLU A 106 2.11 -1.69 2.34
C GLU A 106 3.21 -2.13 3.30
N GLY A 107 3.33 -1.47 4.44
CA GLY A 107 4.31 -1.81 5.47
C GLY A 107 4.15 -3.24 5.97
N LEU A 108 2.91 -3.68 6.16
CA LEU A 108 2.60 -5.07 6.51
C LEU A 108 2.97 -6.02 5.38
N ALA A 109 2.66 -5.69 4.13
CA ALA A 109 3.04 -6.49 2.96
C ALA A 109 4.56 -6.59 2.79
N ILE A 110 5.28 -5.46 2.88
CA ILE A 110 6.75 -5.39 2.85
C ILE A 110 7.34 -6.31 3.93
N TYR A 111 6.79 -6.29 5.14
CA TYR A 111 7.26 -7.12 6.25
C TYR A 111 6.97 -8.60 6.03
N MET A 112 5.74 -8.96 5.59
CA MET A 112 5.23 -10.33 5.61
C MET A 112 5.53 -11.13 4.34
N ILE A 113 5.47 -10.49 3.15
CA ILE A 113 5.58 -11.22 1.88
C ILE A 113 6.86 -12.06 1.77
N PRO A 114 8.08 -11.53 2.03
CA PRO A 114 9.28 -12.36 1.93
C PRO A 114 9.21 -13.58 2.85
N LYS A 115 8.67 -13.42 4.05
CA LYS A 115 8.53 -14.52 5.01
C LYS A 115 7.54 -15.60 4.55
N MET A 116 6.41 -15.18 3.99
CA MET A 116 5.37 -16.11 3.53
C MET A 116 5.74 -16.87 2.26
N ILE A 117 6.52 -16.23 1.37
CA ILE A 117 6.95 -16.87 0.11
C ILE A 117 8.31 -17.59 0.22
N GLY A 118 8.92 -17.59 1.41
CA GLY A 118 10.22 -18.23 1.65
C GLY A 118 11.39 -17.50 1.01
N ALA A 119 11.33 -16.16 0.88
CA ALA A 119 12.41 -15.31 0.40
C ALA A 119 13.18 -14.66 1.57
N ARG A 120 14.42 -14.25 1.32
CA ARG A 120 15.23 -13.56 2.33
C ARG A 120 14.94 -12.06 2.41
N ASP A 121 14.59 -11.45 1.28
CA ASP A 121 14.23 -10.02 1.21
C ASP A 121 13.34 -9.77 -0.02
N LEU A 122 12.89 -8.54 -0.20
CA LEU A 122 12.30 -8.07 -1.44
C LEU A 122 13.38 -7.91 -2.52
N VAL A 123 12.96 -7.87 -3.79
CA VAL A 123 13.89 -7.92 -4.93
C VAL A 123 14.67 -6.62 -5.14
N CYS A 124 14.12 -5.48 -4.73
CA CYS A 124 14.70 -4.15 -4.90
C CYS A 124 14.80 -3.37 -3.57
N PRO A 125 15.50 -3.86 -2.53
CA PRO A 125 15.39 -3.34 -1.17
C PRO A 125 15.80 -1.87 -1.00
N ARG A 126 16.58 -1.30 -1.92
CA ARG A 126 16.88 0.13 -1.96
C ARG A 126 15.70 0.96 -2.48
N LEU A 127 14.86 0.38 -3.34
CA LEU A 127 13.63 1.03 -3.81
C LEU A 127 12.61 1.13 -2.67
N THR A 128 12.46 0.08 -1.85
CA THR A 128 11.66 0.13 -0.61
C THR A 128 12.13 1.24 0.33
N SER A 129 13.46 1.40 0.47
CA SER A 129 14.02 2.47 1.30
C SER A 129 13.71 3.86 0.76
N LEU A 130 13.81 4.08 -0.56
CA LEU A 130 13.40 5.33 -1.21
C LEU A 130 11.92 5.61 -0.95
N GLY A 131 11.06 4.62 -1.18
CA GLY A 131 9.62 4.71 -0.94
C GLY A 131 9.31 5.13 0.50
N TYR A 132 9.94 4.50 1.50
CA TYR A 132 9.74 4.89 2.88
C TYR A 132 10.08 6.37 3.16
N TRP A 133 11.20 6.86 2.64
CA TRP A 133 11.60 8.25 2.86
C TRP A 133 10.69 9.23 2.13
N CYS A 134 10.23 8.90 0.91
CA CYS A 134 9.25 9.71 0.19
C CYS A 134 7.91 9.77 0.96
N TYR A 135 7.43 8.64 1.46
CA TYR A 135 6.23 8.59 2.31
C TYR A 135 6.37 9.45 3.56
N LEU A 136 7.47 9.31 4.31
CA LEU A 136 7.68 10.06 5.54
C LEU A 136 7.75 11.57 5.28
N PHE A 137 8.52 12.01 4.28
CA PHE A 137 8.68 13.44 3.98
C PHE A 137 7.40 14.03 3.39
N GLY A 138 6.69 13.34 2.50
CA GLY A 138 5.40 13.77 1.98
C GLY A 138 4.36 13.91 3.09
N GLY A 139 4.28 12.94 4.00
CA GLY A 139 3.39 12.99 5.15
C GLY A 139 3.73 14.13 6.13
N ILE A 140 5.01 14.42 6.33
CA ILE A 140 5.45 15.57 7.14
C ILE A 140 5.04 16.88 6.47
N ILE A 141 5.28 17.05 5.17
CA ILE A 141 4.89 18.26 4.41
C ILE A 141 3.38 18.51 4.56
N LEU A 142 2.55 17.49 4.32
CA LEU A 142 1.10 17.57 4.47
C LEU A 142 0.68 17.93 5.90
N SER A 143 1.24 17.25 6.90
CA SER A 143 0.88 17.49 8.30
C SER A 143 1.33 18.86 8.80
N PHE A 144 2.43 19.38 8.26
CA PHE A 144 2.96 20.69 8.62
C PHE A 144 2.05 21.84 8.17
N SER A 145 1.24 21.64 7.11
CA SER A 145 0.24 22.60 6.66
C SER A 145 -0.80 22.94 7.74
N LEU A 146 -1.15 21.99 8.62
CA LEU A 146 -2.02 22.23 9.77
C LEU A 146 -1.40 23.19 10.79
N ILE A 147 -0.10 23.07 11.04
CA ILE A 147 0.63 23.92 11.99
C ILE A 147 0.75 25.36 11.46
N LEU A 148 0.84 25.49 10.13
CA LEU A 148 0.92 26.80 9.46
C LEU A 148 -0.44 27.44 9.21
N GLU A 149 -1.55 26.80 9.60
CA GLU A 149 -2.92 27.21 9.28
C GLU A 149 -3.17 27.38 7.76
N MET A 150 -2.43 26.59 6.96
CA MET A 150 -2.46 26.56 5.50
C MET A 150 -2.90 25.19 4.98
N ALA A 151 -3.66 24.43 5.78
CA ALA A 151 -4.13 23.12 5.35
C ALA A 151 -5.20 23.25 4.26
N PRO A 152 -5.31 22.24 3.36
CA PRO A 152 -6.37 22.22 2.34
C PRO A 152 -7.75 22.17 2.99
N ASN A 153 -8.73 22.82 2.37
CA ASN A 153 -10.11 22.91 2.87
C ASN A 153 -11.18 22.45 1.87
N SER A 154 -10.78 21.98 0.68
CA SER A 154 -11.68 21.61 -0.42
C SER A 154 -12.18 20.13 -0.37
N GLY A 155 -11.96 19.44 0.74
CA GLY A 155 -12.24 18.02 0.90
C GLY A 155 -11.08 17.14 0.41
N TRP A 156 -10.97 15.92 0.93
CA TRP A 156 -9.84 15.01 0.68
C TRP A 156 -9.68 14.58 -0.80
N PHE A 157 -10.71 14.75 -1.61
CA PHE A 157 -10.69 14.46 -3.06
C PHE A 157 -10.51 15.73 -3.92
N MET A 158 -10.28 16.90 -3.31
CA MET A 158 -9.85 18.13 -3.98
C MET A 158 -10.64 18.50 -5.24
N TYR A 159 -11.97 18.47 -5.19
CA TYR A 159 -12.80 18.78 -6.37
C TYR A 159 -12.57 20.20 -6.87
N THR A 160 -12.35 20.31 -8.16
CA THR A 160 -12.44 21.58 -8.89
C THR A 160 -13.92 21.96 -9.10
N PRO A 161 -14.27 23.27 -9.10
CA PRO A 161 -13.38 24.43 -9.03
C PRO A 161 -12.93 24.82 -7.62
N LEU A 162 -13.45 24.19 -6.53
CA LEU A 162 -13.16 24.58 -5.14
C LEU A 162 -11.66 24.56 -4.81
N SER A 163 -10.90 23.62 -5.36
CA SER A 163 -9.45 23.51 -5.18
C SER A 163 -8.63 24.40 -6.11
N GLY A 164 -9.27 25.03 -7.08
CA GLY A 164 -8.67 26.00 -8.00
C GLY A 164 -8.24 27.30 -7.30
N SER A 165 -7.49 28.15 -7.99
CA SER A 165 -6.94 29.39 -7.45
C SER A 165 -8.00 30.45 -7.14
N GLU A 166 -9.17 30.39 -7.76
CA GLU A 166 -10.28 31.32 -7.51
C GLU A 166 -10.90 31.11 -6.12
N TYR A 167 -11.19 29.85 -5.75
CA TYR A 167 -11.86 29.51 -4.47
C TYR A 167 -10.89 29.14 -3.36
N SER A 168 -9.69 28.70 -3.71
CA SER A 168 -8.62 28.37 -2.77
C SER A 168 -7.31 29.08 -3.17
N PRO A 169 -7.25 30.42 -3.02
CA PRO A 169 -6.10 31.22 -3.49
C PRO A 169 -4.81 30.98 -2.67
N GLY A 170 -4.95 30.44 -1.45
CA GLY A 170 -3.81 30.11 -0.58
C GLY A 170 -3.06 28.84 -1.02
N LEU A 171 -2.03 28.48 -0.25
CA LEU A 171 -1.18 27.33 -0.53
C LEU A 171 -1.79 25.96 -0.13
N GLY A 172 -2.98 25.93 0.47
CA GLY A 172 -3.58 24.69 0.98
C GLY A 172 -3.71 23.60 -0.07
N SER A 173 -4.24 23.93 -1.25
CA SER A 173 -4.32 22.98 -2.37
C SER A 173 -2.94 22.53 -2.85
N ASP A 174 -1.96 23.44 -2.92
CA ASP A 174 -0.59 23.13 -3.36
C ASP A 174 0.13 22.20 -2.36
N PHE A 175 -0.09 22.38 -1.04
CA PHE A 175 0.36 21.43 -0.02
C PHE A 175 -0.18 20.03 -0.27
N TRP A 176 -1.47 19.92 -0.62
CA TRP A 176 -2.10 18.63 -0.91
C TRP A 176 -1.52 18.01 -2.18
N LEU A 177 -1.52 18.75 -3.29
CA LEU A 177 -1.07 18.26 -4.60
C LEU A 177 0.37 17.76 -4.56
N LEU A 178 1.29 18.58 -4.06
CA LEU A 178 2.72 18.23 -3.99
C LEU A 178 2.99 17.16 -2.93
N GLY A 179 2.33 17.24 -1.77
CA GLY A 179 2.50 16.27 -0.70
C GLY A 179 2.01 14.88 -1.08
N ILE A 180 0.82 14.76 -1.68
CA ILE A 180 0.27 13.48 -2.14
C ILE A 180 1.10 12.91 -3.27
N THR A 181 1.45 13.71 -4.30
CA THR A 181 2.31 13.23 -5.41
C THR A 181 3.65 12.68 -4.87
N PHE A 182 4.17 13.25 -3.79
CA PHE A 182 5.39 12.75 -3.17
C PHE A 182 5.16 11.41 -2.42
N VAL A 183 4.03 11.24 -1.75
CA VAL A 183 3.63 9.97 -1.14
C VAL A 183 3.36 8.88 -2.19
N GLU A 184 2.81 9.24 -3.35
CA GLU A 184 2.51 8.31 -4.44
C GLU A 184 3.75 7.63 -5.04
N ILE A 185 4.92 8.30 -4.99
CA ILE A 185 6.21 7.68 -5.34
C ILE A 185 6.46 6.43 -4.48
N SER A 186 6.10 6.48 -3.20
CA SER A 186 6.20 5.33 -2.29
C SER A 186 5.32 4.18 -2.75
N ALA A 187 4.03 4.45 -2.99
CA ALA A 187 3.07 3.43 -3.38
C ALA A 187 3.45 2.74 -4.70
N LEU A 188 3.82 3.51 -5.73
CA LEU A 188 4.29 2.95 -7.00
C LEU A 188 5.56 2.10 -6.84
N SER A 189 6.51 2.57 -6.01
CA SER A 189 7.73 1.83 -5.73
C SER A 189 7.43 0.48 -5.08
N ALA A 190 6.56 0.46 -4.07
CA ALA A 190 6.13 -0.76 -3.39
C ALA A 190 5.32 -1.66 -4.34
N GLY A 191 4.43 -1.10 -5.16
CA GLY A 191 3.65 -1.84 -6.15
C GLY A 191 4.55 -2.63 -7.12
N VAL A 192 5.51 -1.96 -7.76
CA VAL A 192 6.48 -2.59 -8.69
C VAL A 192 7.26 -3.69 -7.98
N GLU A 193 7.79 -3.39 -6.81
CA GLU A 193 8.67 -4.31 -6.07
C GLU A 193 7.91 -5.56 -5.57
N LEU A 194 6.69 -5.39 -5.03
CA LEU A 194 5.87 -6.50 -4.55
C LEU A 194 5.44 -7.44 -5.69
N VAL A 195 5.04 -6.90 -6.85
CA VAL A 195 4.71 -7.73 -8.02
C VAL A 195 5.90 -8.60 -8.40
N VAL A 196 7.08 -7.99 -8.55
CA VAL A 196 8.28 -8.73 -8.99
C VAL A 196 8.72 -9.73 -7.91
N SER A 197 8.73 -9.34 -6.65
CA SER A 197 9.11 -10.24 -5.54
C SER A 197 8.18 -11.46 -5.47
N ILE A 198 6.86 -11.26 -5.49
CA ILE A 198 5.90 -12.36 -5.43
C ILE A 198 6.04 -13.30 -6.63
N LEU A 199 6.28 -12.77 -7.83
CA LEU A 199 6.36 -13.59 -9.03
C LEU A 199 7.73 -14.26 -9.21
N ARG A 200 8.83 -13.62 -8.78
CA ARG A 200 10.18 -14.04 -9.15
C ARG A 200 11.06 -14.55 -8.01
N THR A 201 10.66 -14.38 -6.73
CA THR A 201 11.54 -14.75 -5.59
C THR A 201 10.93 -15.76 -4.62
N ARG A 202 9.85 -16.44 -5.00
CA ARG A 202 9.30 -17.53 -4.19
C ARG A 202 10.32 -18.64 -4.01
N THR A 203 10.30 -19.29 -2.85
CA THR A 203 11.16 -20.44 -2.63
C THR A 203 10.86 -21.59 -3.61
N GLN A 204 11.84 -22.48 -3.78
CA GLN A 204 11.76 -23.60 -4.71
C GLN A 204 10.48 -24.42 -4.51
N GLY A 205 9.78 -24.74 -5.60
CA GLY A 205 8.58 -25.59 -5.62
C GLY A 205 7.28 -24.88 -5.25
N MET A 206 7.32 -23.61 -4.77
CA MET A 206 6.14 -22.80 -4.50
C MET A 206 5.55 -22.27 -5.82
N ALA A 207 4.90 -23.15 -6.58
CA ALA A 207 4.10 -22.76 -7.75
C ALA A 207 2.90 -21.88 -7.34
N LEU A 208 2.30 -21.15 -8.29
CA LEU A 208 1.19 -20.23 -8.01
C LEU A 208 0.04 -20.88 -7.22
N HIS A 209 -0.32 -22.13 -7.57
CA HIS A 209 -1.40 -22.86 -6.90
C HIS A 209 -1.06 -23.32 -5.45
N LYS A 210 0.19 -23.16 -5.03
CA LYS A 210 0.66 -23.45 -3.66
C LYS A 210 0.90 -22.17 -2.85
N MET A 211 0.82 -21.00 -3.48
CA MET A 211 1.11 -19.73 -2.85
C MET A 211 0.07 -19.40 -1.76
N PRO A 212 0.49 -18.86 -0.59
CA PRO A 212 -0.45 -18.41 0.45
C PRO A 212 -1.45 -17.37 -0.09
N LEU A 213 -2.71 -17.41 0.39
CA LEU A 213 -3.74 -16.48 -0.08
C LEU A 213 -3.36 -15.02 0.15
N PHE A 214 -2.75 -14.70 1.28
CA PHE A 214 -2.29 -13.33 1.53
C PHE A 214 -1.40 -12.81 0.40
N ALA A 215 -0.48 -13.63 -0.13
CA ALA A 215 0.38 -13.25 -1.24
C ALA A 215 -0.41 -13.02 -2.55
N TRP A 216 -1.53 -13.73 -2.80
CA TRP A 216 -2.42 -13.45 -3.91
C TRP A 216 -3.14 -12.10 -3.77
N TYR A 217 -3.62 -11.79 -2.56
CA TYR A 217 -4.25 -10.50 -2.28
C TYR A 217 -3.28 -9.33 -2.47
N ILE A 218 -2.04 -9.49 -1.98
CA ILE A 218 -0.99 -8.47 -2.16
C ILE A 218 -0.56 -8.35 -3.62
N LEU A 219 -0.49 -9.44 -4.37
CA LEU A 219 -0.20 -9.38 -5.81
C LEU A 219 -1.28 -8.58 -6.57
N ALA A 220 -2.56 -8.82 -6.28
CA ALA A 220 -3.65 -8.07 -6.89
C ALA A 220 -3.59 -6.59 -6.48
N MET A 221 -3.43 -6.30 -5.18
CA MET A 221 -3.24 -4.92 -4.68
C MET A 221 -2.08 -4.21 -5.39
N ALA A 222 -0.92 -4.85 -5.50
CA ALA A 222 0.27 -4.26 -6.11
C ALA A 222 0.06 -3.95 -7.60
N LEU A 223 -0.59 -4.85 -8.35
CA LEU A 223 -0.96 -4.59 -9.75
C LEU A 223 -1.97 -3.45 -9.87
N MET A 224 -2.93 -3.36 -8.94
CA MET A 224 -3.90 -2.25 -8.92
C MET A 224 -3.23 -0.92 -8.60
N ILE A 225 -2.23 -0.88 -7.71
CA ILE A 225 -1.42 0.31 -7.44
C ILE A 225 -0.71 0.79 -8.72
N VAL A 226 -0.05 -0.13 -9.43
CA VAL A 226 0.70 0.19 -10.66
C VAL A 226 -0.19 0.83 -11.74
N VAL A 227 -1.45 0.40 -11.85
CA VAL A 227 -2.39 0.92 -12.85
C VAL A 227 -3.19 2.11 -12.33
N GLY A 228 -3.56 2.13 -11.06
CA GLY A 228 -4.53 3.06 -10.49
C GLY A 228 -3.93 4.41 -10.07
N PHE A 229 -2.70 4.45 -9.54
CA PHE A 229 -2.10 5.71 -9.09
C PHE A 229 -1.74 6.69 -10.21
N PRO A 230 -1.28 6.27 -11.40
CA PRO A 230 -0.91 7.18 -12.46
C PRO A 230 -1.99 8.19 -12.89
N PRO A 231 -3.29 7.85 -12.98
CA PRO A 231 -4.35 8.84 -13.22
C PRO A 231 -4.41 9.96 -12.17
N LEU A 232 -4.24 9.63 -10.89
CA LEU A 232 -4.22 10.63 -9.81
C LEU A 232 -2.98 11.53 -9.90
N ILE A 233 -1.81 10.94 -10.15
CA ILE A 233 -0.56 11.69 -10.37
C ILE A 233 -0.74 12.68 -11.52
N LEU A 234 -1.33 12.24 -12.63
CA LEU A 234 -1.61 13.12 -13.76
C LEU A 234 -2.56 14.26 -13.36
N GLY A 235 -3.69 13.94 -12.71
CA GLY A 235 -4.64 14.94 -12.24
C GLY A 235 -3.97 15.99 -11.33
N SER A 236 -3.16 15.54 -10.38
CA SER A 236 -2.41 16.42 -9.48
C SER A 236 -1.45 17.35 -10.23
N ILE A 237 -0.70 16.82 -11.20
CA ILE A 237 0.21 17.62 -12.04
C ILE A 237 -0.57 18.65 -12.86
N LEU A 238 -1.70 18.27 -13.48
CA LEU A 238 -2.50 19.18 -14.29
C LEU A 238 -3.09 20.31 -13.43
N LEU A 239 -3.60 20.01 -12.25
CA LEU A 239 -4.14 21.03 -11.35
C LEU A 239 -3.05 21.95 -10.80
N GLU A 240 -1.86 21.41 -10.50
CA GLU A 240 -0.71 22.24 -10.09
C GLU A 240 -0.28 23.18 -11.21
N LEU A 241 -0.25 22.73 -12.49
CA LEU A 241 0.05 23.57 -13.64
C LEU A 241 -1.03 24.65 -13.85
N GLU A 242 -2.31 24.31 -13.64
CA GLU A 242 -3.40 25.28 -13.70
C GLU A 242 -3.21 26.38 -12.64
N ARG A 243 -2.92 25.99 -11.39
CA ARG A 243 -2.72 26.91 -10.26
C ARG A 243 -1.43 27.73 -10.35
N ALA A 244 -0.35 27.15 -10.84
CA ALA A 244 0.97 27.79 -10.89
C ALA A 244 1.15 28.72 -12.09
N VAL A 245 0.63 28.33 -13.27
CA VAL A 245 0.91 29.02 -14.55
C VAL A 245 -0.35 29.31 -15.38
N GLY A 246 -1.55 29.03 -14.86
CA GLY A 246 -2.82 29.40 -15.50
C GLY A 246 -3.18 28.55 -16.73
N MET A 247 -2.69 27.30 -16.84
CA MET A 247 -3.10 26.38 -17.90
C MET A 247 -4.52 25.84 -17.63
N PRO A 248 -5.52 26.07 -18.48
CA PRO A 248 -6.91 25.80 -18.18
C PRO A 248 -7.30 24.34 -18.48
N PHE A 249 -7.09 23.43 -17.55
CA PHE A 249 -7.54 22.04 -17.68
C PHE A 249 -8.91 21.80 -17.05
N PHE A 250 -9.20 22.48 -15.94
CA PHE A 250 -10.39 22.29 -15.11
C PHE A 250 -11.22 23.58 -14.98
N GLU A 251 -10.65 24.73 -15.26
CA GLU A 251 -11.30 26.02 -15.17
C GLU A 251 -12.17 26.29 -16.41
N VAL A 252 -13.48 26.53 -16.19
CA VAL A 252 -14.47 26.67 -17.26
C VAL A 252 -14.22 27.91 -18.12
N THR A 253 -13.81 29.04 -17.52
CA THR A 253 -13.57 30.31 -18.23
C THR A 253 -12.46 30.21 -19.27
N GLY A 254 -11.49 29.31 -19.04
CA GLY A 254 -10.43 29.00 -19.98
C GLY A 254 -10.76 27.85 -20.95
N GLY A 255 -11.97 27.28 -20.90
CA GLY A 255 -12.38 26.15 -21.73
C GLY A 255 -12.09 24.78 -21.10
N GLY A 256 -11.60 24.71 -19.85
CA GLY A 256 -11.45 23.47 -19.10
C GLY A 256 -12.80 22.92 -18.60
N ASP A 257 -12.77 21.75 -17.96
CA ASP A 257 -13.97 21.11 -17.40
C ASP A 257 -13.66 20.48 -16.01
N PRO A 258 -14.34 20.94 -14.93
CA PRO A 258 -14.12 20.38 -13.59
C PRO A 258 -14.48 18.89 -13.46
N ILE A 259 -15.34 18.35 -14.34
CA ILE A 259 -15.68 16.91 -14.34
C ILE A 259 -14.49 16.06 -14.76
N LEU A 260 -13.57 16.59 -15.56
CA LEU A 260 -12.33 15.89 -15.90
C LEU A 260 -11.52 15.53 -14.65
N TRP A 261 -11.43 16.46 -13.66
CA TRP A 261 -10.78 16.16 -12.37
C TRP A 261 -11.45 14.97 -11.70
N GLN A 262 -12.78 14.96 -11.64
CA GLN A 262 -13.52 13.87 -10.98
C GLN A 262 -13.30 12.52 -11.68
N HIS A 263 -13.21 12.48 -13.00
CA HIS A 263 -12.88 11.27 -13.73
C HIS A 263 -11.45 10.77 -13.41
N LEU A 264 -10.45 11.63 -13.47
CA LEU A 264 -9.06 11.27 -13.17
C LEU A 264 -8.91 10.83 -11.72
N PHE A 265 -9.54 11.56 -10.78
CA PHE A 265 -9.50 11.21 -9.36
C PHE A 265 -10.19 9.86 -9.09
N TRP A 266 -11.41 9.64 -9.57
CA TRP A 266 -12.17 8.44 -9.24
C TRP A 266 -11.74 7.20 -10.03
N LEU A 267 -11.10 7.35 -11.19
CA LEU A 267 -10.43 6.25 -11.87
C LEU A 267 -9.33 5.62 -10.98
N PHE A 268 -8.73 6.40 -10.09
CA PHE A 268 -7.93 5.93 -8.99
C PHE A 268 -8.78 5.61 -7.74
N GLY A 269 -9.66 6.52 -7.32
CA GLY A 269 -10.29 6.53 -6.01
C GLY A 269 -11.21 5.34 -5.74
N HIS A 270 -11.86 4.75 -6.75
CA HIS A 270 -12.57 3.49 -6.53
C HIS A 270 -11.63 2.27 -6.48
N PRO A 271 -10.68 2.06 -7.40
CA PRO A 271 -9.62 1.07 -7.17
C PRO A 271 -8.89 1.24 -5.83
N GLU A 272 -8.70 2.45 -5.33
CA GLU A 272 -8.09 2.73 -4.02
C GLU A 272 -8.79 1.99 -2.88
N VAL A 273 -10.12 2.01 -2.82
CA VAL A 273 -10.86 1.34 -1.74
C VAL A 273 -10.68 -0.18 -1.79
N TYR A 274 -10.48 -0.75 -2.98
CA TYR A 274 -10.12 -2.17 -3.12
C TYR A 274 -8.64 -2.44 -2.87
N ILE A 275 -7.74 -1.51 -3.18
CA ILE A 275 -6.31 -1.56 -2.77
C ILE A 275 -6.22 -1.64 -1.24
N ILE A 276 -7.09 -0.95 -0.52
CA ILE A 276 -7.19 -1.00 0.94
C ILE A 276 -7.87 -2.29 1.43
N PHE A 277 -8.96 -2.72 0.79
CA PHE A 277 -9.74 -3.89 1.20
C PHE A 277 -9.02 -5.21 0.96
N LEU A 278 -8.38 -5.40 -0.20
CA LEU A 278 -7.80 -6.70 -0.58
C LEU A 278 -6.76 -7.23 0.42
N PRO A 279 -5.77 -6.46 0.90
CA PRO A 279 -4.84 -6.95 1.93
C PRO A 279 -5.54 -7.32 3.22
N ALA A 280 -6.56 -6.56 3.61
CA ALA A 280 -7.37 -6.85 4.79
C ALA A 280 -8.14 -8.17 4.64
N ALA A 281 -8.78 -8.40 3.50
CA ALA A 281 -9.39 -9.68 3.14
C ALA A 281 -8.36 -10.83 3.10
N GLY A 282 -7.11 -10.52 2.73
CA GLY A 282 -5.97 -11.43 2.80
C GLY A 282 -5.65 -11.86 4.24
N ILE A 283 -5.68 -10.92 5.17
CA ILE A 283 -5.55 -11.23 6.62
C ILE A 283 -6.69 -12.16 7.05
N VAL A 284 -7.94 -11.83 6.72
CA VAL A 284 -9.11 -12.66 7.04
C VAL A 284 -8.96 -14.08 6.50
N SER A 285 -8.57 -14.21 5.23
CA SER A 285 -8.37 -15.50 4.56
C SER A 285 -7.20 -16.31 5.11
N THR A 286 -6.25 -15.66 5.79
CA THR A 286 -5.14 -16.31 6.49
C THR A 286 -5.54 -16.78 7.90
N LEU A 287 -6.25 -15.93 8.65
CA LEU A 287 -6.57 -16.22 10.04
C LEU A 287 -7.71 -17.23 10.19
N ILE A 288 -8.75 -17.16 9.37
CA ILE A 288 -9.91 -18.07 9.47
C ILE A 288 -9.50 -19.55 9.43
N PRO A 289 -8.67 -20.03 8.47
CA PRO A 289 -8.22 -21.42 8.44
C PRO A 289 -7.51 -21.85 9.73
N VAL A 290 -6.60 -21.00 10.23
CA VAL A 290 -5.81 -21.28 11.45
C VAL A 290 -6.72 -21.45 12.68
N PHE A 291 -7.65 -20.53 12.88
CA PHE A 291 -8.56 -20.59 14.03
C PHE A 291 -9.70 -21.60 13.85
N ALA A 292 -10.11 -21.91 12.62
CA ALA A 292 -11.04 -22.99 12.32
C ALA A 292 -10.39 -24.39 12.41
N GLY A 293 -9.05 -24.46 12.42
CA GLY A 293 -8.27 -25.69 12.49
C GLY A 293 -8.40 -26.57 11.24
N ARG A 294 -8.56 -25.94 10.06
CA ARG A 294 -8.70 -26.63 8.78
C ARG A 294 -8.32 -25.73 7.59
N PRO A 295 -7.91 -26.30 6.43
CA PRO A 295 -7.73 -25.54 5.21
C PRO A 295 -8.97 -24.74 4.80
N ILE A 296 -8.76 -23.60 4.14
CA ILE A 296 -9.85 -22.79 3.59
C ILE A 296 -10.66 -23.58 2.57
N VAL A 297 -11.97 -23.46 2.64
CA VAL A 297 -12.87 -24.06 1.64
C VAL A 297 -12.77 -23.27 0.34
N GLY A 298 -12.54 -23.94 -0.79
CA GLY A 298 -12.62 -23.29 -2.10
C GLY A 298 -11.49 -22.29 -2.38
N TYR A 299 -10.23 -22.61 -2.06
CA TYR A 299 -9.06 -21.79 -2.39
C TYR A 299 -9.10 -21.19 -3.81
N GLY A 300 -9.42 -21.99 -4.84
CA GLY A 300 -9.51 -21.53 -6.23
C GLY A 300 -10.61 -20.48 -6.45
N TRP A 301 -11.73 -20.58 -5.75
CA TRP A 301 -12.79 -19.57 -5.79
C TRP A 301 -12.36 -18.24 -5.16
N VAL A 302 -11.56 -18.29 -4.11
CA VAL A 302 -10.99 -17.06 -3.51
C VAL A 302 -10.03 -16.39 -4.49
N VAL A 303 -9.12 -17.16 -5.12
CA VAL A 303 -8.17 -16.62 -6.12
C VAL A 303 -8.93 -16.02 -7.32
N PHE A 304 -9.97 -16.69 -7.80
CA PHE A 304 -10.84 -16.17 -8.84
C PHE A 304 -11.50 -14.86 -8.41
N ALA A 305 -12.09 -14.83 -7.20
CA ALA A 305 -12.77 -13.64 -6.68
C ALA A 305 -11.80 -12.45 -6.53
N ILE A 306 -10.58 -12.67 -6.04
CA ILE A 306 -9.54 -11.62 -5.94
C ILE A 306 -9.24 -11.03 -7.33
N THR A 307 -8.99 -11.89 -8.30
CA THR A 307 -8.66 -11.49 -9.67
C THR A 307 -9.79 -10.68 -10.31
N VAL A 308 -11.02 -11.17 -10.20
CA VAL A 308 -12.22 -10.51 -10.75
C VAL A 308 -12.46 -9.17 -10.05
N THR A 309 -12.34 -9.09 -8.71
CA THR A 309 -12.48 -7.84 -7.96
C THR A 309 -11.47 -6.81 -8.45
N GLY A 310 -10.18 -7.19 -8.54
CA GLY A 310 -9.13 -6.30 -9.01
C GLY A 310 -9.40 -5.75 -10.41
N PHE A 311 -9.88 -6.58 -11.33
CA PHE A 311 -10.16 -6.17 -12.69
C PHE A 311 -11.43 -5.29 -12.80
N ILE A 312 -12.55 -5.70 -12.19
CA ILE A 312 -13.83 -4.97 -12.28
C ILE A 312 -13.73 -3.61 -11.60
N SER A 313 -12.92 -3.46 -10.55
CA SER A 313 -12.77 -2.20 -9.81
C SER A 313 -12.45 -0.99 -10.70
N PHE A 314 -11.76 -1.20 -11.82
CA PHE A 314 -11.45 -0.13 -12.78
C PHE A 314 -12.61 0.19 -13.74
N GLY A 315 -13.68 -0.58 -13.74
CA GLY A 315 -14.83 -0.42 -14.65
C GLY A 315 -16.06 0.25 -14.03
N LEU A 316 -15.96 0.81 -12.80
CA LEU A 316 -17.17 1.23 -12.09
C LEU A 316 -17.04 2.57 -11.32
N TRP A 317 -15.96 3.32 -11.47
CA TRP A 317 -15.65 4.54 -10.71
C TRP A 317 -16.71 5.64 -10.81
N VAL A 318 -17.53 5.66 -11.87
CA VAL A 318 -18.52 6.74 -12.13
C VAL A 318 -19.69 6.72 -11.14
N HIS A 319 -19.84 5.66 -10.32
CA HIS A 319 -20.86 5.69 -9.26
C HIS A 319 -20.58 6.78 -8.19
N HIS A 320 -19.35 7.30 -8.11
CA HIS A 320 -19.04 8.48 -7.32
C HIS A 320 -19.53 9.80 -7.95
N MET A 321 -20.04 9.74 -9.20
CA MET A 321 -20.36 10.89 -10.04
C MET A 321 -21.83 10.87 -10.56
N PHE A 322 -22.73 10.12 -9.93
CA PHE A 322 -24.13 9.99 -10.41
C PHE A 322 -24.94 11.30 -10.39
N THR A 323 -24.47 12.32 -9.66
CA THR A 323 -25.16 13.60 -9.51
C THR A 323 -24.52 14.75 -10.31
N VAL A 324 -23.47 14.49 -11.12
CA VAL A 324 -22.76 15.54 -11.86
C VAL A 324 -23.28 15.75 -13.29
N GLY A 325 -24.42 15.15 -13.66
CA GLY A 325 -25.05 15.37 -14.96
C GLY A 325 -24.59 14.41 -16.06
N ILE A 326 -24.02 13.25 -15.73
CA ILE A 326 -23.68 12.22 -16.72
C ILE A 326 -24.92 11.65 -17.43
N PRO A 327 -24.79 11.23 -18.72
CA PRO A 327 -25.89 10.65 -19.49
C PRO A 327 -26.53 9.43 -18.82
N GLN A 328 -27.85 9.26 -18.94
CA GLN A 328 -28.59 8.15 -18.31
C GLN A 328 -28.08 6.76 -18.72
N LEU A 329 -27.63 6.58 -19.96
CA LEU A 329 -27.05 5.30 -20.41
C LEU A 329 -25.77 4.98 -19.65
N ALA A 330 -24.91 5.98 -19.40
CA ALA A 330 -23.70 5.81 -18.61
C ALA A 330 -24.05 5.51 -17.14
N GLN A 331 -25.04 6.21 -16.56
CA GLN A 331 -25.52 5.92 -15.21
C GLN A 331 -26.02 4.46 -15.07
N ALA A 332 -26.83 3.99 -16.02
CA ALA A 332 -27.32 2.61 -16.02
C ALA A 332 -26.19 1.58 -16.13
N PHE A 333 -25.22 1.83 -17.02
CA PHE A 333 -24.05 0.96 -17.19
C PHE A 333 -23.22 0.89 -15.90
N PHE A 334 -22.84 2.03 -15.33
CA PHE A 334 -22.00 2.07 -14.12
C PHE A 334 -22.74 1.61 -12.86
N SER A 335 -24.07 1.76 -12.81
CA SER A 335 -24.89 1.15 -11.74
C SER A 335 -24.81 -0.37 -11.81
N ALA A 336 -25.03 -0.97 -12.99
CA ALA A 336 -24.92 -2.41 -13.17
C ALA A 336 -23.50 -2.95 -12.88
N ALA A 337 -22.47 -2.27 -13.35
CA ALA A 337 -21.08 -2.62 -13.09
C ALA A 337 -20.75 -2.56 -11.58
N SER A 338 -21.27 -1.54 -10.88
CA SER A 338 -21.09 -1.39 -9.43
C SER A 338 -21.78 -2.46 -8.61
N MET A 339 -22.96 -2.94 -9.05
CA MET A 339 -23.61 -4.08 -8.42
C MET A 339 -22.87 -5.39 -8.69
N LEU A 340 -22.25 -5.52 -9.87
CA LEU A 340 -21.54 -6.75 -10.24
C LEU A 340 -20.35 -7.05 -9.32
N VAL A 341 -19.65 -6.04 -8.78
CA VAL A 341 -18.51 -6.25 -7.87
C VAL A 341 -18.91 -6.87 -6.54
N ALA A 342 -20.19 -6.82 -6.18
CA ALA A 342 -20.70 -7.51 -4.99
C ALA A 342 -20.60 -9.05 -5.13
N VAL A 343 -20.64 -9.60 -6.35
CA VAL A 343 -20.57 -11.05 -6.58
C VAL A 343 -19.25 -11.66 -6.12
N PRO A 344 -18.06 -11.22 -6.58
CA PRO A 344 -16.81 -11.78 -6.12
C PRO A 344 -16.57 -11.51 -4.61
N THR A 345 -17.08 -10.41 -4.07
CA THR A 345 -17.02 -10.15 -2.63
C THR A 345 -17.88 -11.14 -1.85
N ALA A 346 -19.10 -11.44 -2.32
CA ALA A 346 -19.97 -12.44 -1.72
C ALA A 346 -19.35 -13.85 -1.74
N ILE A 347 -18.68 -14.23 -2.85
CA ILE A 347 -17.94 -15.51 -2.93
C ILE A 347 -16.94 -15.60 -1.77
N GLN A 348 -16.17 -14.56 -1.49
CA GLN A 348 -15.20 -14.53 -0.39
C GLN A 348 -15.90 -14.69 0.97
N VAL A 349 -16.97 -13.93 1.22
CA VAL A 349 -17.75 -14.02 2.47
C VAL A 349 -18.31 -15.43 2.66
N PHE A 350 -18.90 -16.04 1.64
CA PHE A 350 -19.42 -17.41 1.74
C PHE A 350 -18.33 -18.44 1.99
N VAL A 351 -17.16 -18.30 1.38
CA VAL A 351 -15.99 -19.15 1.64
C VAL A 351 -15.53 -19.05 3.09
N TRP A 352 -15.45 -17.84 3.65
CA TRP A 352 -15.11 -17.63 5.05
C TRP A 352 -16.14 -18.28 5.99
N LEU A 353 -17.42 -18.04 5.76
CA LEU A 353 -18.50 -18.64 6.54
C LEU A 353 -18.52 -20.18 6.45
N ALA A 354 -18.33 -20.73 5.24
CA ALA A 354 -18.25 -22.17 5.03
C ALA A 354 -17.04 -22.79 5.74
N THR A 355 -15.89 -22.11 5.74
CA THR A 355 -14.69 -22.58 6.44
C THR A 355 -14.91 -22.61 7.95
N LEU A 356 -15.56 -21.58 8.51
CA LEU A 356 -15.93 -21.53 9.93
C LEU A 356 -16.97 -22.60 10.28
N TRP A 357 -17.99 -22.75 9.46
CA TRP A 357 -19.09 -23.72 9.68
C TRP A 357 -18.60 -25.18 9.70
N LEU A 358 -17.70 -25.51 8.79
CA LEU A 358 -17.13 -26.86 8.66
C LEU A 358 -15.92 -27.09 9.59
N GLY A 359 -15.44 -26.07 10.26
CA GLY A 359 -14.32 -26.13 11.19
C GLY A 359 -14.74 -26.22 12.66
N LYS A 360 -13.74 -26.05 13.54
CA LYS A 360 -13.96 -25.92 15.00
C LYS A 360 -13.37 -24.59 15.48
N PRO A 361 -14.04 -23.47 15.22
CA PRO A 361 -13.46 -22.15 15.45
C PRO A 361 -13.11 -21.90 16.92
N LYS A 362 -11.85 -21.53 17.15
CA LYS A 362 -11.33 -21.14 18.46
C LYS A 362 -11.44 -19.61 18.58
N MET A 363 -12.29 -19.13 19.49
CA MET A 363 -12.55 -17.70 19.73
C MET A 363 -11.43 -17.03 20.54
N LYS A 364 -10.23 -16.95 19.95
CA LYS A 364 -9.11 -16.17 20.48
C LYS A 364 -9.22 -14.71 20.04
N LEU A 365 -8.43 -13.85 20.65
CA LEU A 365 -8.49 -12.40 20.41
C LEU A 365 -8.44 -12.01 18.92
N PRO A 366 -7.52 -12.54 18.07
CA PRO A 366 -7.55 -12.20 16.64
C PRO A 366 -8.87 -12.63 15.96
N MET A 367 -9.41 -13.80 16.33
CA MET A 367 -10.66 -14.29 15.76
C MET A 367 -11.88 -13.45 16.17
N LEU A 368 -11.85 -12.86 17.38
CA LEU A 368 -12.90 -11.96 17.83
C LEU A 368 -13.01 -10.72 16.92
N TRP A 369 -11.87 -10.14 16.53
CA TRP A 369 -11.81 -9.02 15.59
C TRP A 369 -12.29 -9.43 14.18
N ILE A 370 -11.99 -10.65 13.72
CA ILE A 370 -12.52 -11.19 12.46
C ILE A 370 -14.04 -11.35 12.50
N MET A 371 -14.61 -11.78 13.63
CA MET A 371 -16.07 -11.84 13.77
C MET A 371 -16.71 -10.45 13.73
N GLY A 372 -16.09 -9.46 14.38
CA GLY A 372 -16.50 -8.06 14.27
C GLY A 372 -16.47 -7.55 12.84
N PHE A 373 -15.38 -7.84 12.10
CA PHE A 373 -15.27 -7.56 10.67
C PHE A 373 -16.43 -8.16 9.88
N LEU A 374 -16.72 -9.46 10.01
CA LEU A 374 -17.77 -10.12 9.23
C LEU A 374 -19.12 -9.43 9.40
N ILE A 375 -19.47 -9.05 10.64
CA ILE A 375 -20.73 -8.37 10.93
C ILE A 375 -20.77 -6.98 10.28
N ILE A 376 -19.74 -6.16 10.54
CA ILE A 376 -19.72 -4.76 10.10
C ILE A 376 -19.58 -4.69 8.57
N PHE A 377 -18.68 -5.48 8.00
CA PHE A 377 -18.40 -5.43 6.56
C PHE A 377 -19.59 -5.90 5.72
N VAL A 378 -20.33 -6.93 6.16
CA VAL A 378 -21.55 -7.35 5.44
C VAL A 378 -22.61 -6.25 5.47
N CYS A 379 -22.83 -5.59 6.61
CA CYS A 379 -23.72 -4.44 6.69
C CYS A 379 -23.27 -3.31 5.77
N GLY A 380 -21.95 -2.99 5.76
CA GLY A 380 -21.38 -2.00 4.85
C GLY A 380 -21.52 -2.36 3.37
N GLY A 381 -21.37 -3.64 3.03
CA GLY A 381 -21.58 -4.14 1.66
C GLY A 381 -23.03 -3.97 1.19
N LEU A 382 -24.01 -4.24 2.06
CA LEU A 382 -25.44 -4.06 1.74
C LEU A 382 -25.75 -2.58 1.48
N THR A 383 -25.25 -1.66 2.30
CA THR A 383 -25.44 -0.21 2.07
C THR A 383 -24.70 0.27 0.83
N GLY A 384 -23.57 -0.37 0.45
CA GLY A 384 -22.88 -0.12 -0.80
C GLY A 384 -23.71 -0.51 -2.03
N VAL A 385 -24.38 -1.66 -1.99
CA VAL A 385 -25.31 -2.07 -3.06
C VAL A 385 -26.49 -1.08 -3.17
N MET A 386 -27.00 -0.56 -2.04
CA MET A 386 -28.02 0.50 -2.06
C MET A 386 -27.50 1.75 -2.78
N LEU A 387 -26.29 2.21 -2.46
CA LEU A 387 -25.66 3.37 -3.09
C LEU A 387 -25.32 3.17 -4.57
N ALA A 388 -25.14 1.93 -5.02
CA ALA A 388 -24.94 1.60 -6.43
C ALA A 388 -26.20 1.79 -7.28
N LEU A 389 -27.39 1.83 -6.65
CA LEU A 389 -28.66 2.11 -7.32
C LEU A 389 -28.84 3.61 -7.54
N VAL A 390 -28.86 4.06 -8.78
CA VAL A 390 -28.93 5.49 -9.13
C VAL A 390 -30.09 6.23 -8.43
N PRO A 391 -31.35 5.74 -8.42
CA PRO A 391 -32.46 6.44 -7.76
C PRO A 391 -32.28 6.59 -6.24
N PHE A 392 -31.69 5.59 -5.59
CA PHE A 392 -31.38 5.67 -4.17
C PHE A 392 -30.19 6.61 -3.91
N ASN A 393 -29.14 6.54 -4.75
CA ASN A 393 -27.99 7.42 -4.65
C ASN A 393 -28.39 8.89 -4.72
N TRP A 394 -29.29 9.27 -5.63
CA TRP A 394 -29.79 10.65 -5.73
C TRP A 394 -30.47 11.16 -4.47
N GLN A 395 -31.05 10.28 -3.64
CA GLN A 395 -31.69 10.66 -2.38
C GLN A 395 -30.68 10.90 -1.26
N VAL A 396 -29.54 10.22 -1.28
CA VAL A 396 -28.60 10.20 -0.16
C VAL A 396 -27.18 10.64 -0.52
N HIS A 397 -26.97 11.08 -1.78
CA HIS A 397 -25.68 11.60 -2.21
C HIS A 397 -25.24 12.77 -1.33
N ASP A 398 -23.96 12.76 -0.93
CA ASP A 398 -23.36 13.78 -0.07
C ASP A 398 -24.08 14.00 1.29
N THR A 399 -24.76 12.98 1.82
CA THR A 399 -25.33 12.95 3.16
C THR A 399 -24.49 12.13 4.14
N HIS A 400 -24.87 12.16 5.43
CA HIS A 400 -24.30 11.28 6.45
C HIS A 400 -24.49 9.79 6.16
N PHE A 401 -25.42 9.38 5.30
CA PHE A 401 -25.55 7.99 4.86
C PHE A 401 -24.28 7.51 4.14
N VAL A 402 -23.72 8.34 3.26
CA VAL A 402 -22.46 8.03 2.56
C VAL A 402 -21.30 7.96 3.55
N VAL A 403 -21.26 8.84 4.54
CA VAL A 403 -20.23 8.81 5.61
C VAL A 403 -20.32 7.52 6.39
N ALA A 404 -21.53 7.10 6.77
CA ALA A 404 -21.77 5.86 7.49
C ALA A 404 -21.32 4.64 6.68
N HIS A 405 -21.77 4.54 5.42
CA HIS A 405 -21.33 3.47 4.50
C HIS A 405 -19.81 3.41 4.37
N MET A 406 -19.15 4.54 4.08
CA MET A 406 -17.70 4.59 3.92
C MET A 406 -16.97 4.05 5.15
N HIS A 407 -17.41 4.41 6.37
CA HIS A 407 -16.77 3.92 7.58
C HIS A 407 -17.06 2.44 7.83
N TYR A 408 -18.25 1.93 7.48
CA TYR A 408 -18.57 0.50 7.58
C TYR A 408 -17.67 -0.34 6.69
N VAL A 409 -17.34 0.13 5.48
CA VAL A 409 -16.44 -0.60 4.57
C VAL A 409 -14.96 -0.31 4.82
N LEU A 410 -14.58 0.89 5.30
CA LEU A 410 -13.18 1.24 5.60
C LEU A 410 -12.77 0.74 6.99
N VAL A 411 -13.45 1.17 8.04
CA VAL A 411 -13.11 0.73 9.41
C VAL A 411 -13.50 -0.73 9.59
N GLY A 412 -14.71 -1.11 9.23
CA GLY A 412 -15.15 -2.50 9.27
C GLY A 412 -14.30 -3.39 8.35
N GLY A 413 -14.16 -2.99 7.08
CA GLY A 413 -13.50 -3.78 6.04
C GLY A 413 -11.98 -3.82 6.12
N MET A 414 -11.31 -2.81 6.69
CA MET A 414 -9.84 -2.75 6.75
C MET A 414 -9.32 -2.71 8.18
N PHE A 415 -9.78 -1.79 9.04
CA PHE A 415 -9.20 -1.59 10.36
C PHE A 415 -9.42 -2.82 11.27
N PHE A 416 -10.62 -3.43 11.29
CA PHE A 416 -10.87 -4.63 12.10
C PHE A 416 -9.96 -5.80 11.68
N PRO A 417 -9.85 -6.19 10.41
CA PRO A 417 -8.88 -7.19 9.97
C PRO A 417 -7.42 -6.81 10.26
N LEU A 418 -7.05 -5.54 10.09
CA LEU A 418 -5.71 -5.06 10.39
C LEU A 418 -5.36 -5.31 11.85
N ILE A 419 -6.23 -4.93 12.79
CA ILE A 419 -6.01 -5.16 14.23
C ILE A 419 -5.98 -6.67 14.54
N ALA A 420 -6.84 -7.47 13.90
CA ALA A 420 -6.77 -8.93 14.00
C ALA A 420 -5.39 -9.46 13.58
N GLY A 421 -4.87 -8.99 12.44
CA GLY A 421 -3.55 -9.33 11.92
C GLY A 421 -2.42 -8.88 12.85
N LEU A 422 -2.48 -7.65 13.36
CA LEU A 422 -1.49 -7.15 14.31
C LEU A 422 -1.47 -8.00 15.61
N TYR A 423 -2.60 -8.37 16.15
CA TYR A 423 -2.66 -9.30 17.29
C TYR A 423 -2.15 -10.70 16.94
N TYR A 424 -2.44 -11.18 15.74
CA TYR A 424 -2.00 -12.48 15.26
C TYR A 424 -0.48 -12.53 15.09
N TRP A 425 0.13 -11.49 14.48
CA TRP A 425 1.56 -11.43 14.21
C TRP A 425 2.38 -10.72 15.30
N LEU A 426 1.76 -10.17 16.36
CA LEU A 426 2.53 -9.55 17.45
C LEU A 426 3.61 -10.48 18.03
N PRO A 427 3.35 -11.80 18.24
CA PRO A 427 4.40 -12.73 18.63
C PRO A 427 5.58 -12.80 17.65
N LEU A 428 5.29 -12.71 16.35
CA LEU A 428 6.34 -12.68 15.33
C LEU A 428 7.15 -11.38 15.38
N PHE A 429 6.51 -10.24 15.62
CA PHE A 429 7.20 -8.93 15.69
C PHE A 429 8.06 -8.78 16.93
N SER A 430 7.62 -9.28 18.07
CA SER A 430 8.19 -8.98 19.39
C SER A 430 8.73 -10.20 20.15
N GLY A 431 8.39 -11.41 19.75
CA GLY A 431 8.61 -12.63 20.53
C GLY A 431 7.70 -12.76 21.76
N ARG A 432 6.62 -11.98 21.86
CA ARG A 432 5.78 -11.87 23.06
C ARG A 432 4.28 -11.94 22.73
N MET A 433 3.50 -12.43 23.68
CA MET A 433 2.04 -12.54 23.56
C MET A 433 1.34 -11.26 24.02
N PRO A 434 0.25 -10.83 23.35
CA PRO A 434 -0.63 -9.74 23.81
C PRO A 434 -1.45 -10.13 25.04
N SER A 435 -2.12 -9.15 25.64
CA SER A 435 -3.09 -9.38 26.72
C SER A 435 -4.47 -9.73 26.18
N GLU A 436 -4.94 -10.94 26.46
CA GLU A 436 -6.32 -11.33 26.12
C GLU A 436 -7.37 -10.42 26.79
N THR A 437 -7.11 -9.94 28.00
CA THR A 437 -8.05 -9.10 28.74
C THR A 437 -8.14 -7.70 28.17
N LEU A 438 -6.99 -7.00 28.02
CA LEU A 438 -6.96 -5.65 27.44
C LEU A 438 -7.48 -5.66 25.99
N GLY A 439 -7.04 -6.64 25.19
CA GLY A 439 -7.47 -6.77 23.81
C GLY A 439 -8.99 -7.01 23.67
N LYS A 440 -9.60 -7.80 24.56
CA LYS A 440 -11.07 -8.01 24.55
C LYS A 440 -11.84 -6.74 24.95
N TRP A 441 -11.38 -6.01 25.96
CA TRP A 441 -11.97 -4.72 26.29
C TRP A 441 -11.82 -3.72 25.14
N GLY A 442 -10.61 -3.65 24.55
CA GLY A 442 -10.37 -2.82 23.37
C GLY A 442 -11.32 -3.17 22.22
N PHE A 443 -11.53 -4.48 21.96
CA PHE A 443 -12.49 -4.93 20.94
C PHE A 443 -13.92 -4.46 21.24
N TRP A 444 -14.45 -4.74 22.43
CA TRP A 444 -15.85 -4.44 22.74
C TRP A 444 -16.14 -2.95 22.75
N LEU A 445 -15.25 -2.14 23.32
CA LEU A 445 -15.39 -0.69 23.27
C LEU A 445 -15.32 -0.15 21.85
N THR A 446 -14.40 -0.65 21.04
CA THR A 446 -14.29 -0.25 19.63
C THR A 446 -15.52 -0.70 18.83
N PHE A 447 -15.97 -1.95 18.98
CA PHE A 447 -17.09 -2.49 18.24
C PHE A 447 -18.42 -1.80 18.57
N LEU A 448 -18.71 -1.63 19.87
CA LEU A 448 -19.95 -0.97 20.32
C LEU A 448 -19.90 0.54 20.00
N GLY A 449 -18.78 1.19 20.27
CA GLY A 449 -18.58 2.60 19.95
C GLY A 449 -18.67 2.87 18.46
N PHE A 450 -18.09 2.01 17.60
CA PHE A 450 -18.20 2.10 16.15
C PHE A 450 -19.65 2.04 15.68
N ASN A 451 -20.41 1.03 16.10
CA ASN A 451 -21.81 0.90 15.70
C ASN A 451 -22.65 2.06 16.24
N GLY A 452 -22.44 2.48 17.50
CA GLY A 452 -23.12 3.66 18.05
C GLY A 452 -22.80 4.95 17.31
N THR A 453 -21.61 5.07 16.72
CA THR A 453 -21.23 6.24 15.92
C THR A 453 -21.83 6.19 14.52
N PHE A 454 -21.53 5.13 13.76
CA PHE A 454 -21.77 5.11 12.31
C PHE A 454 -23.10 4.46 11.91
N LEU A 455 -23.68 3.53 12.69
CA LEU A 455 -25.02 3.03 12.39
C LEU A 455 -26.05 4.15 12.43
N ILE A 456 -25.96 5.00 13.46
CA ILE A 456 -26.85 6.17 13.62
C ILE A 456 -26.71 7.15 12.45
N MET A 457 -25.51 7.30 11.89
CA MET A 457 -25.29 8.20 10.75
C MET A 457 -26.03 7.76 9.47
N HIS A 458 -26.35 6.48 9.28
CA HIS A 458 -27.24 6.08 8.19
C HIS A 458 -28.61 6.76 8.35
N TRP A 459 -29.11 6.80 9.57
CA TRP A 459 -30.40 7.41 9.87
C TRP A 459 -30.39 8.92 9.69
N THR A 460 -29.39 9.63 10.23
CA THR A 460 -29.28 11.08 10.02
C THR A 460 -29.12 11.44 8.53
N GLY A 461 -28.44 10.60 7.74
CA GLY A 461 -28.34 10.75 6.31
C GLY A 461 -29.67 10.58 5.58
N LEU A 462 -30.50 9.60 5.97
CA LEU A 462 -31.86 9.42 5.43
C LEU A 462 -32.79 10.58 5.80
N LEU A 463 -32.54 11.24 6.95
CA LEU A 463 -33.22 12.49 7.34
C LEU A 463 -32.65 13.73 6.61
N GLY A 464 -31.74 13.56 5.65
CA GLY A 464 -31.23 14.62 4.80
C GLY A 464 -30.03 15.40 5.34
N MET A 465 -29.41 15.01 6.46
CA MET A 465 -28.23 15.71 6.98
C MET A 465 -27.05 15.60 5.98
N PRO A 466 -26.59 16.74 5.39
CA PRO A 466 -25.46 16.72 4.47
C PRO A 466 -24.15 16.39 5.21
N ARG A 467 -23.22 15.75 4.54
CA ARG A 467 -21.84 15.63 5.06
C ARG A 467 -21.10 16.96 4.94
N ARG A 468 -20.09 17.19 5.78
CA ARG A 468 -19.22 18.37 5.79
C ARG A 468 -19.89 19.68 6.21
N VAL A 469 -21.13 19.65 6.68
CA VAL A 469 -21.70 20.82 7.33
C VAL A 469 -20.97 21.09 8.63
N TYR A 470 -20.60 22.33 8.86
CA TYR A 470 -19.85 22.69 10.05
C TYR A 470 -20.75 22.83 11.28
N SER A 471 -22.02 23.18 11.09
CA SER A 471 -23.05 23.34 12.13
C SER A 471 -24.43 23.01 11.57
N TYR A 472 -25.42 22.84 12.43
CA TYR A 472 -26.83 22.63 12.08
C TYR A 472 -27.74 23.26 13.14
N GLU A 473 -28.94 23.67 12.73
CA GLU A 473 -29.89 24.37 13.60
C GLU A 473 -30.65 23.39 14.51
N THR A 474 -31.07 23.87 15.68
CA THR A 474 -31.95 23.14 16.62
C THR A 474 -33.26 22.79 15.95
N GLY A 475 -33.79 21.59 16.17
CA GLY A 475 -35.09 21.15 15.68
C GLY A 475 -35.13 20.57 14.28
N MET A 476 -33.97 20.39 13.60
CA MET A 476 -33.89 19.69 12.33
C MET A 476 -34.08 18.14 12.44
N GLY A 477 -34.25 17.63 13.65
CA GLY A 477 -34.42 16.21 13.90
C GLY A 477 -33.09 15.42 13.93
N TRP A 478 -31.96 16.09 13.95
CA TRP A 478 -30.63 15.47 13.97
C TRP A 478 -29.94 15.53 15.33
N ASP A 479 -30.48 16.31 16.28
CA ASP A 479 -29.87 16.70 17.56
C ASP A 479 -29.45 15.47 18.38
N ILE A 480 -30.42 14.62 18.75
CA ILE A 480 -30.18 13.45 19.56
C ILE A 480 -29.24 12.42 18.87
N PHE A 481 -29.38 12.28 17.55
CA PHE A 481 -28.58 11.33 16.79
C PHE A 481 -27.12 11.78 16.71
N ASN A 482 -26.84 13.07 16.52
CA ASN A 482 -25.48 13.60 16.52
C ASN A 482 -24.85 13.54 17.91
N LEU A 483 -25.61 13.81 18.97
CA LEU A 483 -25.12 13.66 20.34
C LEU A 483 -24.73 12.22 20.63
N LEU A 484 -25.63 11.26 20.36
CA LEU A 484 -25.35 9.83 20.57
C LEU A 484 -24.17 9.33 19.73
N SER A 485 -24.08 9.75 18.46
CA SER A 485 -22.97 9.44 17.56
C SER A 485 -21.65 9.99 18.10
N SER A 486 -21.63 11.22 18.62
CA SER A 486 -20.44 11.84 19.22
C SER A 486 -20.01 11.13 20.51
N MET A 487 -20.94 10.85 21.43
CA MET A 487 -20.64 10.10 22.67
C MET A 487 -20.06 8.72 22.33
N SER A 488 -20.65 8.02 21.36
CA SER A 488 -20.18 6.69 20.92
C SER A 488 -18.80 6.75 20.26
N SER A 489 -18.46 7.84 19.57
CA SER A 489 -17.13 8.04 18.99
C SER A 489 -16.04 8.17 20.06
N PHE A 490 -16.32 8.77 21.22
CA PHE A 490 -15.40 8.78 22.36
C PHE A 490 -15.21 7.39 22.98
N ILE A 491 -16.28 6.57 23.05
CA ILE A 491 -16.19 5.17 23.49
C ILE A 491 -15.32 4.37 22.53
N MET A 492 -15.51 4.53 21.21
CA MET A 492 -14.68 3.90 20.19
C MET A 492 -13.21 4.30 20.34
N SER A 493 -12.94 5.59 20.53
CA SER A 493 -11.57 6.11 20.71
C SER A 493 -10.90 5.54 21.97
N ALA A 494 -11.64 5.39 23.07
CA ALA A 494 -11.15 4.73 24.27
C ALA A 494 -10.80 3.25 24.01
N GLY A 495 -11.62 2.54 23.23
CA GLY A 495 -11.34 1.17 22.81
C GLY A 495 -10.06 1.07 21.97
N ILE A 496 -9.89 1.95 20.98
CA ILE A 496 -8.68 2.03 20.17
C ILE A 496 -7.46 2.35 21.04
N ALA A 497 -7.56 3.31 21.96
CA ALA A 497 -6.48 3.64 22.89
C ALA A 497 -6.07 2.45 23.74
N MET A 498 -7.02 1.60 24.20
CA MET A 498 -6.71 0.37 24.91
C MET A 498 -5.96 -0.65 24.03
N VAL A 499 -6.31 -0.78 22.75
CA VAL A 499 -5.58 -1.64 21.80
C VAL A 499 -4.14 -1.15 21.64
N LEU A 500 -3.94 0.16 21.43
CA LEU A 500 -2.62 0.74 21.28
C LEU A 500 -1.78 0.61 22.56
N LEU A 501 -2.42 0.78 23.72
CA LEU A 501 -1.77 0.56 25.01
C LEU A 501 -1.35 -0.92 25.17
N ASP A 502 -2.21 -1.87 24.76
CA ASP A 502 -1.88 -3.30 24.79
C ASP A 502 -0.65 -3.58 23.91
N PHE A 503 -0.62 -3.08 22.67
CA PHE A 503 0.55 -3.23 21.81
C PHE A 503 1.82 -2.60 22.42
N ALA A 504 1.74 -1.37 22.92
CA ALA A 504 2.88 -0.67 23.52
C ALA A 504 3.45 -1.41 24.74
N LEU A 505 2.59 -1.90 25.62
CA LEU A 505 3.01 -2.62 26.81
C LEU A 505 3.53 -4.01 26.48
N HIS A 506 2.78 -4.78 25.68
CA HIS A 506 3.08 -6.20 25.48
C HIS A 506 4.09 -6.45 24.37
N PHE A 507 4.40 -5.47 23.53
CA PHE A 507 5.57 -5.54 22.65
C PHE A 507 6.87 -5.73 23.45
N ARG A 508 6.97 -5.14 24.64
CA ARG A 508 8.18 -5.21 25.49
C ARG A 508 8.00 -6.09 26.74
N PHE A 509 6.83 -6.04 27.38
CA PHE A 509 6.58 -6.64 28.70
C PHE A 509 5.63 -7.84 28.65
N GLY A 510 5.16 -8.24 27.47
CA GLY A 510 4.30 -9.42 27.29
C GLY A 510 4.99 -10.72 27.70
N LYS A 511 4.21 -11.75 27.97
CA LYS A 511 4.75 -13.10 28.21
C LYS A 511 5.50 -13.60 26.98
N PRO A 512 6.64 -14.29 27.11
CA PRO A 512 7.33 -14.90 25.98
C PRO A 512 6.37 -15.79 25.18
N ALA A 513 6.39 -15.64 23.88
CA ALA A 513 5.61 -16.49 22.99
C ALA A 513 6.30 -17.84 22.76
N LYS A 514 5.51 -18.90 22.66
CA LYS A 514 5.98 -20.16 22.11
C LYS A 514 6.18 -20.01 20.60
N HIS A 515 7.09 -20.76 20.02
CA HIS A 515 7.23 -20.83 18.57
C HIS A 515 5.88 -21.26 17.95
N ASN A 516 5.43 -20.56 16.91
CA ASN A 516 4.13 -20.77 16.25
C ASN A 516 2.96 -20.94 17.24
N PRO A 517 2.59 -19.91 18.04
CA PRO A 517 1.66 -20.06 19.15
C PRO A 517 0.22 -20.37 18.71
N TRP A 518 -0.08 -20.16 17.44
CA TRP A 518 -1.39 -20.39 16.83
C TRP A 518 -1.52 -21.74 16.12
N ASN A 519 -0.42 -22.49 15.97
CA ASN A 519 -0.34 -23.68 15.12
C ASN A 519 -0.76 -23.36 13.67
N ALA A 520 -0.17 -22.30 13.13
CA ALA A 520 -0.38 -21.86 11.75
C ALA A 520 0.41 -22.72 10.76
N ASP A 521 -0.01 -22.69 9.51
CA ASP A 521 0.48 -23.54 8.44
C ASP A 521 1.47 -22.85 7.49
N THR A 522 1.65 -21.54 7.60
CA THR A 522 2.40 -20.71 6.65
C THR A 522 3.83 -20.41 7.11
N LEU A 523 4.75 -20.18 6.15
CA LEU A 523 6.20 -20.15 6.36
C LEU A 523 6.71 -19.01 7.26
N GLU A 524 5.98 -17.92 7.42
CA GLU A 524 6.38 -16.84 8.34
C GLU A 524 6.57 -17.33 9.76
N TRP A 525 5.86 -18.39 10.14
CA TRP A 525 5.98 -19.02 11.46
C TRP A 525 7.14 -20.02 11.57
N ALA A 526 7.86 -20.28 10.47
CA ALA A 526 9.12 -21.02 10.51
C ALA A 526 10.31 -20.15 10.94
N ASN A 527 10.13 -18.81 11.03
CA ASN A 527 11.17 -17.88 11.47
C ASN A 527 11.40 -17.90 12.99
N SER A 528 12.56 -17.40 13.41
CA SER A 528 12.76 -16.94 14.79
C SER A 528 11.78 -15.83 15.15
N MET A 529 11.49 -15.64 16.42
CA MET A 529 10.63 -14.59 16.93
C MET A 529 11.37 -13.70 17.93
N PRO A 530 11.73 -12.45 17.57
CA PRO A 530 11.57 -11.80 16.26
C PRO A 530 12.47 -12.38 15.16
N PRO A 531 12.10 -12.17 13.86
CA PRO A 531 12.87 -12.68 12.74
C PRO A 531 14.23 -12.00 12.58
N SER A 532 15.21 -12.78 12.13
CA SER A 532 16.51 -12.26 11.71
C SER A 532 16.42 -11.41 10.45
N ALA A 533 17.43 -10.56 10.19
CA ALA A 533 17.46 -9.73 8.98
C ALA A 533 17.52 -10.54 7.67
N TYR A 534 18.00 -11.78 7.71
CA TYR A 534 18.05 -12.73 6.60
C TYR A 534 16.82 -13.65 6.52
N ASN A 535 15.81 -13.49 7.37
CA ASN A 535 14.66 -14.37 7.56
C ASN A 535 15.07 -15.83 7.87
N PHE A 536 15.50 -16.57 6.89
CA PHE A 536 15.75 -18.00 6.94
C PHE A 536 17.23 -18.33 6.79
N VAL A 537 17.76 -19.26 7.62
CA VAL A 537 19.12 -19.77 7.49
C VAL A 537 19.27 -20.53 6.19
N SER A 538 18.31 -21.38 5.88
CA SER A 538 18.26 -22.11 4.60
C SER A 538 16.86 -22.06 4.02
N LEU A 539 16.77 -22.17 2.68
CA LEU A 539 15.51 -22.02 1.96
C LEU A 539 14.92 -23.39 1.61
N PRO A 540 13.70 -23.70 2.07
CA PRO A 540 13.10 -25.01 1.86
C PRO A 540 12.56 -25.18 0.44
N LYS A 541 12.40 -26.42 -0.01
CA LYS A 541 11.54 -26.77 -1.13
C LYS A 541 10.12 -27.00 -0.64
N ILE A 542 9.13 -26.36 -1.28
CA ILE A 542 7.72 -26.42 -0.88
C ILE A 542 6.91 -27.25 -1.88
N ASP A 543 6.31 -28.33 -1.39
CA ASP A 543 5.51 -29.24 -2.20
C ASP A 543 4.00 -29.16 -1.89
N THR A 544 3.59 -28.39 -0.86
CA THR A 544 2.21 -28.27 -0.36
C THR A 544 1.80 -26.81 -0.11
N ARG A 545 0.51 -26.57 0.09
CA ARG A 545 -0.03 -25.26 0.54
C ARG A 545 0.10 -25.03 2.04
N HIS A 546 0.28 -26.09 2.81
CA HIS A 546 0.25 -26.08 4.27
C HIS A 546 1.56 -26.63 4.85
N PRO A 547 2.72 -25.99 4.52
CA PRO A 547 4.03 -26.56 4.80
C PRO A 547 4.25 -26.91 6.27
N LEU A 548 3.77 -26.11 7.23
CA LEU A 548 4.01 -26.39 8.65
C LEU A 548 2.97 -27.35 9.25
N TRP A 549 1.83 -27.59 8.60
CA TRP A 549 0.91 -28.64 9.02
C TRP A 549 1.33 -30.01 8.50
N ASP A 550 1.89 -30.04 7.27
CA ASP A 550 2.31 -31.31 6.64
C ASP A 550 3.70 -31.74 7.11
N ASP A 551 4.60 -30.78 7.44
CA ASP A 551 5.92 -31.02 8.02
C ASP A 551 6.18 -30.12 9.24
N PRO A 552 5.81 -30.57 10.44
CA PRO A 552 6.04 -29.82 11.69
C PRO A 552 7.54 -29.63 12.04
N ASP A 553 8.44 -30.46 11.49
CA ASP A 553 9.88 -30.35 11.70
C ASP A 553 10.59 -29.36 10.79
N LEU A 554 9.90 -28.87 9.75
CA LEU A 554 10.44 -27.94 8.77
C LEU A 554 11.14 -26.71 9.41
N PRO A 555 10.59 -26.04 10.44
CA PRO A 555 11.27 -24.89 11.06
C PRO A 555 12.64 -25.26 11.65
N ARG A 556 12.78 -26.46 12.24
CA ARG A 556 14.02 -26.95 12.82
C ARG A 556 15.06 -27.24 11.74
N THR A 557 14.68 -27.99 10.70
CA THR A 557 15.59 -28.34 9.61
C THR A 557 16.07 -27.12 8.82
N MET A 558 15.20 -26.10 8.66
CA MET A 558 15.58 -24.80 8.07
C MET A 558 16.61 -24.06 8.95
N ALA A 559 16.40 -24.00 10.26
CA ALA A 559 17.30 -23.34 11.19
C ALA A 559 18.66 -24.05 11.32
N GLU A 560 18.68 -25.36 11.15
CA GLU A 560 19.90 -26.18 11.13
C GLU A 560 20.66 -26.12 9.80
N GLY A 561 20.17 -25.39 8.78
CA GLY A 561 20.83 -25.24 7.50
C GLY A 561 20.75 -26.48 6.59
N GLN A 562 19.72 -27.35 6.76
CA GLN A 562 19.58 -28.58 5.99
C GLN A 562 19.00 -28.40 4.59
N HIS A 563 18.68 -27.16 4.20
CA HIS A 563 18.08 -26.81 2.92
C HIS A 563 19.00 -25.90 2.09
N SER A 564 18.54 -25.46 0.93
CA SER A 564 19.33 -24.69 -0.03
C SER A 564 19.80 -23.34 0.50
N LEU A 565 20.92 -22.83 -0.03
CA LEU A 565 21.53 -21.54 0.30
C LEU A 565 21.85 -21.34 1.80
N ALA A 566 22.11 -22.42 2.53
CA ALA A 566 22.52 -22.34 3.93
C ALA A 566 23.88 -21.62 4.09
N VAL A 567 24.78 -21.81 3.17
CA VAL A 567 26.09 -21.17 3.11
C VAL A 567 26.07 -20.08 2.06
N ALA A 568 26.48 -18.87 2.42
CA ALA A 568 26.65 -17.76 1.49
C ALA A 568 28.00 -17.89 0.76
N THR A 569 28.06 -18.76 -0.25
CA THR A 569 29.28 -19.10 -0.97
C THR A 569 30.01 -17.89 -1.57
N HIS A 570 29.29 -16.86 -1.94
CA HIS A 570 29.87 -15.66 -2.56
C HIS A 570 30.05 -14.49 -1.58
N GLY A 571 29.79 -14.67 -0.28
CA GLY A 571 29.86 -13.59 0.73
C GLY A 571 28.89 -12.41 0.46
N ARG A 572 27.78 -12.66 -0.21
CA ARG A 572 26.78 -11.66 -0.64
C ARG A 572 25.38 -12.02 -0.13
N ARG A 573 24.47 -11.05 -0.20
CA ARG A 573 23.04 -11.27 0.06
C ARG A 573 22.43 -12.04 -1.09
N GLU A 574 22.09 -13.29 -0.88
CA GLU A 574 21.64 -14.23 -1.91
C GLU A 574 20.24 -14.76 -1.61
N MET A 575 19.45 -14.92 -2.66
CA MET A 575 18.17 -15.62 -2.65
C MET A 575 17.86 -16.24 -4.01
N TRP A 576 16.82 -17.07 -4.10
CA TRP A 576 16.40 -17.67 -5.35
C TRP A 576 15.67 -16.67 -6.26
N GLY A 577 16.00 -16.70 -7.56
CA GLY A 577 15.14 -16.25 -8.65
C GLY A 577 14.42 -17.45 -9.25
N THR A 578 13.09 -17.40 -9.30
CA THR A 578 12.27 -18.54 -9.68
C THR A 578 11.34 -18.24 -10.85
N ASP A 579 10.95 -19.30 -11.55
CA ASP A 579 9.94 -19.23 -12.62
C ASP A 579 8.59 -18.75 -12.06
N PRO A 580 7.94 -17.76 -12.69
CA PRO A 580 6.75 -17.12 -12.16
C PRO A 580 5.52 -18.04 -12.06
N LEU A 581 5.47 -19.15 -12.78
CA LEU A 581 4.35 -20.08 -12.74
C LEU A 581 4.63 -21.29 -11.86
N THR A 582 5.79 -21.90 -12.06
CA THR A 582 6.13 -23.23 -11.51
C THR A 582 6.91 -23.17 -10.20
N GLY A 583 7.53 -22.04 -9.87
CA GLY A 583 8.44 -21.94 -8.72
C GLY A 583 9.74 -22.76 -8.88
N LYS A 584 10.12 -23.16 -10.10
CA LYS A 584 11.43 -23.77 -10.36
C LYS A 584 12.51 -22.70 -10.26
N VAL A 585 13.63 -23.06 -9.61
CA VAL A 585 14.81 -22.18 -9.54
C VAL A 585 15.36 -21.95 -10.95
N ARG A 586 15.59 -20.70 -11.29
CA ARG A 586 16.15 -20.24 -12.56
C ARG A 586 17.53 -19.60 -12.40
N GLU A 587 17.73 -18.91 -11.29
CA GLU A 587 18.89 -18.06 -11.07
C GLU A 587 19.14 -17.82 -9.58
N ILE A 588 20.35 -17.36 -9.25
CA ILE A 588 20.69 -16.82 -7.93
C ILE A 588 20.60 -15.28 -8.05
N VAL A 589 19.79 -14.66 -7.17
CA VAL A 589 19.65 -13.20 -7.11
C VAL A 589 20.57 -12.65 -6.04
N HIS A 590 21.49 -11.76 -6.43
CA HIS A 590 22.29 -10.97 -5.51
C HIS A 590 21.59 -9.65 -5.19
N LEU A 591 21.44 -9.35 -3.90
CA LEU A 591 20.80 -8.12 -3.45
C LEU A 591 21.83 -7.09 -2.98
N PRO A 592 21.57 -5.78 -3.23
CA PRO A 592 22.43 -4.71 -2.75
C PRO A 592 22.37 -4.58 -1.22
N GLY A 593 23.46 -4.15 -0.63
CA GLY A 593 23.55 -3.81 0.80
C GLY A 593 22.94 -2.44 1.14
N ASN A 594 23.09 -2.07 2.44
CA ASN A 594 22.66 -0.77 2.98
C ASN A 594 23.30 0.40 2.24
N SER A 595 22.55 1.51 2.05
CA SER A 595 22.99 2.65 1.27
C SER A 595 22.38 3.97 1.75
N TRP A 596 23.10 5.08 1.64
CA TRP A 596 22.62 6.44 1.89
C TRP A 596 21.84 7.04 0.71
N TRP A 597 22.05 6.54 -0.49
CA TRP A 597 21.52 7.17 -1.71
C TRP A 597 20.00 7.24 -1.77
N PRO A 598 19.23 6.24 -1.31
CA PRO A 598 17.78 6.36 -1.25
C PRO A 598 17.30 7.52 -0.37
N LEU A 599 17.92 7.72 0.80
CA LEU A 599 17.60 8.85 1.67
C LEU A 599 17.97 10.19 1.02
N PHE A 600 19.16 10.32 0.45
CA PHE A 600 19.60 11.58 -0.18
C PHE A 600 18.76 11.92 -1.42
N ALA A 601 18.36 10.92 -2.21
CA ALA A 601 17.45 11.12 -3.33
C ALA A 601 16.08 11.61 -2.85
N ALA A 602 15.50 10.99 -1.82
CA ALA A 602 14.24 11.43 -1.24
C ALA A 602 14.33 12.85 -0.63
N MET A 603 15.42 13.19 0.03
CA MET A 603 15.66 14.56 0.54
C MET A 603 15.72 15.59 -0.60
N ALA A 604 16.41 15.27 -1.69
CA ALA A 604 16.47 16.17 -2.85
C ALA A 604 15.09 16.34 -3.50
N LEU A 605 14.30 15.26 -3.61
CA LEU A 605 12.92 15.32 -4.08
C LEU A 605 12.03 16.15 -3.14
N ALA A 606 12.22 16.05 -1.81
CA ALA A 606 11.52 16.90 -0.85
C ALA A 606 11.85 18.39 -1.06
N VAL A 607 13.12 18.70 -1.36
CA VAL A 607 13.51 20.08 -1.71
C VAL A 607 12.86 20.54 -3.01
N VAL A 608 12.67 19.66 -4.00
CA VAL A 608 11.89 19.98 -5.21
C VAL A 608 10.46 20.39 -4.82
N CYS A 609 9.76 19.56 -4.05
CA CYS A 609 8.39 19.84 -3.62
C CYS A 609 8.28 21.16 -2.82
N LEU A 610 9.15 21.37 -1.85
CA LEU A 610 9.17 22.60 -1.04
C LEU A 610 9.51 23.84 -1.88
N SER A 611 10.39 23.71 -2.88
CA SER A 611 10.74 24.81 -3.78
C SER A 611 9.60 25.16 -4.73
N LEU A 612 8.86 24.18 -5.22
CA LEU A 612 7.64 24.41 -6.02
C LEU A 612 6.56 25.07 -5.15
N LEU A 613 6.32 24.58 -3.95
CA LEU A 613 5.37 25.12 -2.99
C LEU A 613 5.65 26.61 -2.66
N THR A 614 6.93 26.96 -2.51
CA THR A 614 7.36 28.33 -2.21
C THR A 614 7.61 29.17 -3.49
N ARG A 615 7.30 28.63 -4.66
CA ARG A 615 7.51 29.28 -5.99
C ARG A 615 8.96 29.66 -6.29
N LEU A 616 9.92 28.99 -5.63
CA LEU A 616 11.36 29.15 -5.90
C LEU A 616 11.80 28.25 -7.06
N TYR A 617 11.24 28.48 -8.26
CA TYR A 617 11.44 27.63 -9.44
C TYR A 617 12.91 27.38 -9.83
N PRO A 618 13.84 28.37 -9.74
CA PRO A 618 15.26 28.10 -10.01
C PRO A 618 15.85 27.08 -9.03
N LEU A 619 15.47 27.13 -7.74
CA LEU A 619 15.90 26.16 -6.73
C LEU A 619 15.31 24.78 -7.01
N ALA A 620 14.03 24.71 -7.42
CA ALA A 620 13.41 23.47 -7.86
C ALA A 620 14.18 22.81 -9.01
N GLY A 621 14.56 23.57 -10.01
CA GLY A 621 15.41 23.08 -11.13
C GLY A 621 16.76 22.54 -10.67
N ILE A 622 17.44 23.23 -9.76
CA ILE A 622 18.71 22.76 -9.16
C ILE A 622 18.47 21.46 -8.38
N ALA A 623 17.42 21.40 -7.57
CA ALA A 623 17.09 20.22 -6.77
C ALA A 623 16.76 19.00 -7.64
N VAL A 624 16.07 19.18 -8.76
CA VAL A 624 15.84 18.10 -9.77
C VAL A 624 17.16 17.54 -10.29
N VAL A 625 18.11 18.42 -10.67
CA VAL A 625 19.44 17.97 -11.12
C VAL A 625 20.16 17.21 -10.01
N VAL A 626 20.14 17.71 -8.78
CA VAL A 626 20.75 17.04 -7.62
C VAL A 626 20.11 15.68 -7.35
N ALA A 627 18.78 15.58 -7.39
CA ALA A 627 18.06 14.31 -7.28
C ALA A 627 18.49 13.33 -8.38
N GLY A 628 18.57 13.79 -9.63
CA GLY A 628 19.08 13.01 -10.75
C GLY A 628 20.50 12.51 -10.55
N LEU A 629 21.40 13.34 -10.02
CA LEU A 629 22.78 12.94 -9.70
C LEU A 629 22.82 11.88 -8.59
N PHE A 630 21.96 11.98 -7.55
CA PHE A 630 21.88 10.95 -6.51
C PHE A 630 21.33 9.62 -7.05
N LEU A 631 20.33 9.66 -7.92
CA LEU A 631 19.80 8.47 -8.58
C LEU A 631 20.84 7.83 -9.51
N LEU A 632 21.58 8.62 -10.27
CA LEU A 632 22.70 8.14 -11.10
C LEU A 632 23.80 7.50 -10.22
N ARG A 633 24.18 8.14 -9.12
CA ARG A 633 25.18 7.61 -8.20
C ARG A 633 24.71 6.31 -7.55
N TRP A 634 23.42 6.22 -7.18
CA TRP A 634 22.82 4.98 -6.71
C TRP A 634 22.88 3.86 -7.75
N SER A 635 22.51 4.17 -8.99
CA SER A 635 22.60 3.21 -10.11
C SER A 635 24.03 2.74 -10.34
N TRP A 636 24.98 3.66 -10.25
CA TRP A 636 26.41 3.34 -10.36
C TRP A 636 26.89 2.42 -9.22
N GLU A 637 26.49 2.67 -8.00
CA GLU A 637 26.82 1.81 -6.84
C GLU A 637 26.23 0.41 -6.99
N ASN A 638 25.05 0.26 -7.58
CA ASN A 638 24.46 -1.05 -7.87
C ASN A 638 25.22 -1.79 -8.98
N GLY A 639 25.73 -1.09 -9.96
CA GLY A 639 26.52 -1.64 -11.07
C GLY A 639 28.00 -1.85 -10.76
N ALA A 640 28.57 -1.07 -9.84
CA ALA A 640 29.94 -1.25 -9.38
C ALA A 640 30.03 -2.47 -8.48
N HIS A 641 30.23 -3.64 -9.06
CA HIS A 641 30.72 -4.77 -8.28
C HIS A 641 32.04 -4.36 -7.65
N PRO A 642 32.22 -4.43 -6.30
CA PRO A 642 33.55 -4.46 -5.75
C PRO A 642 34.27 -5.58 -6.51
N LYS A 643 35.52 -5.33 -6.96
CA LYS A 643 36.33 -6.29 -7.72
C LYS A 643 36.04 -7.65 -7.13
N ALA A 644 35.20 -8.42 -7.78
CA ALA A 644 34.85 -9.73 -7.34
C ALA A 644 36.17 -10.46 -7.15
N ALA A 645 36.31 -11.19 -6.07
CA ALA A 645 37.15 -12.39 -6.16
C ALA A 645 36.79 -13.01 -7.51
N PRO A 646 37.81 -13.28 -8.38
CA PRO A 646 37.59 -13.69 -9.76
C PRO A 646 36.46 -14.69 -9.75
N ASP A 647 35.45 -14.46 -10.57
CA ASP A 647 34.15 -15.15 -10.58
C ASP A 647 34.35 -16.54 -9.98
N ALA A 648 33.92 -16.70 -8.71
CA ALA A 648 33.91 -18.04 -8.12
C ALA A 648 33.01 -18.79 -9.08
N GLU A 649 33.61 -19.63 -9.88
CA GLU A 649 32.93 -20.36 -10.94
C GLU A 649 31.70 -20.96 -10.31
N VAL A 650 30.53 -20.56 -10.78
CA VAL A 650 29.28 -21.22 -10.43
C VAL A 650 29.56 -22.70 -10.65
N ALA A 651 29.52 -23.50 -9.60
CA ALA A 651 29.90 -24.90 -9.71
C ALA A 651 29.11 -25.56 -10.83
N PRO A 652 29.67 -26.46 -11.60
CA PRO A 652 28.96 -27.15 -12.68
C PRO A 652 27.66 -27.75 -12.13
N GLY A 653 26.50 -27.19 -12.56
CA GLY A 653 25.18 -27.61 -12.09
C GLY A 653 24.43 -26.56 -11.25
N ASP A 654 25.07 -25.50 -10.75
CA ASP A 654 24.40 -24.43 -10.04
C ASP A 654 23.65 -23.49 -11.00
N PRO A 655 22.52 -22.91 -10.56
CA PRO A 655 21.80 -21.92 -11.36
C PRO A 655 22.68 -20.68 -11.63
N PRO A 656 22.56 -20.05 -12.82
CA PRO A 656 23.35 -18.87 -13.17
C PRO A 656 22.99 -17.67 -12.27
N LEU A 657 23.88 -16.69 -12.17
CA LEU A 657 23.59 -15.42 -11.54
C LEU A 657 22.56 -14.64 -12.36
N HIS A 658 21.67 -13.90 -11.70
CA HIS A 658 20.61 -13.10 -12.33
C HIS A 658 21.14 -12.09 -13.35
N SER A 659 22.36 -11.57 -13.19
CA SER A 659 23.01 -10.66 -14.13
C SER A 659 23.38 -11.31 -15.48
N ARG A 660 23.37 -12.64 -15.55
CA ARG A 660 23.66 -13.43 -16.76
C ARG A 660 22.39 -13.95 -17.45
N THR A 661 21.21 -13.72 -16.87
CA THR A 661 19.93 -14.18 -17.43
C THR A 661 19.22 -13.09 -18.20
N MET A 662 18.54 -13.46 -19.30
CA MET A 662 17.82 -12.52 -20.14
C MET A 662 16.47 -12.07 -19.56
N ASP A 663 15.95 -12.76 -18.53
CA ASP A 663 14.66 -12.52 -17.89
C ASP A 663 14.76 -12.28 -16.37
N GLY A 664 15.90 -11.77 -15.93
CA GLY A 664 16.17 -11.45 -14.53
C GLY A 664 15.17 -10.44 -13.92
N PRO A 665 15.15 -10.34 -12.58
CA PRO A 665 14.18 -9.47 -11.87
C PRO A 665 14.21 -8.00 -12.31
N GLY A 666 15.34 -7.48 -12.78
CA GLY A 666 15.46 -6.12 -13.30
C GLY A 666 14.62 -5.86 -14.55
N LEU A 667 14.56 -6.83 -15.49
CA LEU A 667 13.69 -6.72 -16.66
C LEU A 667 12.21 -6.73 -16.26
N TRP A 668 11.84 -7.56 -15.28
CA TRP A 668 10.48 -7.58 -14.75
C TRP A 668 10.11 -6.26 -14.07
N ALA A 669 10.98 -5.70 -13.24
CA ALA A 669 10.77 -4.40 -12.61
C ALA A 669 10.58 -3.29 -13.66
N MET A 670 11.42 -3.27 -14.70
CA MET A 670 11.27 -2.33 -15.81
C MET A 670 9.94 -2.52 -16.55
N SER A 671 9.53 -3.77 -16.81
CA SER A 671 8.26 -4.06 -17.51
C SER A 671 7.04 -3.58 -16.71
N ILE A 672 7.05 -3.79 -15.39
CA ILE A 672 5.97 -3.32 -14.51
C ILE A 672 6.00 -1.77 -14.40
N THR A 673 7.17 -1.15 -14.36
CA THR A 673 7.29 0.32 -14.38
C THR A 673 6.78 0.90 -15.72
N LEU A 674 7.05 0.22 -16.84
CA LEU A 674 6.50 0.62 -18.15
C LEU A 674 4.98 0.46 -18.21
N LEU A 675 4.39 -0.49 -17.49
CA LEU A 675 2.93 -0.61 -17.36
C LEU A 675 2.36 0.61 -16.61
N ALA A 676 2.99 1.05 -15.51
CA ALA A 676 2.59 2.26 -14.81
C ALA A 676 2.69 3.51 -15.71
N ASN A 677 3.80 3.64 -16.43
CA ASN A 677 3.98 4.73 -17.40
C ASN A 677 2.95 4.67 -18.54
N GLY A 678 2.59 3.46 -18.99
CA GLY A 678 1.51 3.25 -19.96
C GLY A 678 0.16 3.73 -19.45
N SER A 679 -0.17 3.42 -18.17
CA SER A 679 -1.39 3.92 -17.53
C SER A 679 -1.41 5.44 -17.43
N PHE A 680 -0.28 6.07 -17.05
CA PHE A 680 -0.13 7.53 -17.02
C PHE A 680 -0.39 8.14 -18.40
N PHE A 681 0.23 7.59 -19.44
CA PHE A 681 0.05 8.08 -20.81
C PHE A 681 -1.38 7.89 -21.34
N LEU A 682 -2.02 6.76 -21.04
CA LEU A 682 -3.41 6.52 -21.41
C LEU A 682 -4.36 7.47 -20.68
N SER A 683 -4.08 7.81 -19.42
CA SER A 683 -4.85 8.82 -18.67
C SER A 683 -4.68 10.22 -19.28
N TYR A 684 -3.48 10.55 -19.75
CA TYR A 684 -3.24 11.81 -20.48
C TYR A 684 -4.04 11.85 -21.79
N LEU A 685 -4.02 10.77 -22.58
CA LEU A 685 -4.82 10.69 -23.81
C LEU A 685 -6.32 10.77 -23.51
N PHE A 686 -6.78 10.12 -22.43
CA PHE A 686 -8.17 10.24 -21.99
C PHE A 686 -8.53 11.69 -21.70
N GLY A 687 -7.73 12.41 -20.92
CA GLY A 687 -7.96 13.83 -20.61
C GLY A 687 -7.97 14.72 -21.85
N TRP A 688 -7.05 14.47 -22.79
CA TRP A 688 -7.00 15.17 -24.07
C TRP A 688 -8.28 14.96 -24.88
N PHE A 689 -8.69 13.72 -25.13
CA PHE A 689 -9.90 13.42 -25.91
C PHE A 689 -11.16 13.87 -25.18
N TYR A 690 -11.18 13.82 -23.84
CA TYR A 690 -12.28 14.33 -23.04
C TYR A 690 -12.49 15.82 -23.30
N LEU A 691 -11.47 16.65 -23.11
CA LEU A 691 -11.56 18.10 -23.33
C LEU A 691 -11.90 18.42 -24.80
N TRP A 692 -11.32 17.67 -25.75
CA TRP A 692 -11.65 17.87 -27.16
C TRP A 692 -13.13 17.63 -27.48
N THR A 693 -13.77 16.69 -26.80
CA THR A 693 -15.18 16.34 -27.06
C THR A 693 -16.18 17.21 -26.31
N VAL A 694 -15.88 17.60 -25.05
CA VAL A 694 -16.82 18.32 -24.20
C VAL A 694 -16.62 19.83 -24.21
N SER A 695 -15.45 20.33 -24.62
CA SER A 695 -15.08 21.72 -24.63
C SER A 695 -14.49 22.12 -26.00
N PRO A 696 -15.35 22.36 -27.03
CA PRO A 696 -14.87 22.66 -28.41
C PRO A 696 -14.01 23.93 -28.49
N GLU A 697 -14.16 24.85 -27.56
CA GLU A 697 -13.39 26.09 -27.49
C GLU A 697 -12.08 25.93 -26.70
N TRP A 698 -11.83 24.74 -26.10
CA TRP A 698 -10.61 24.51 -25.38
C TRP A 698 -9.40 24.66 -26.33
N ARG A 699 -8.61 25.66 -26.05
CA ARG A 699 -7.38 25.95 -26.77
C ARG A 699 -6.25 26.01 -25.78
N MET A 700 -5.15 25.33 -26.12
CA MET A 700 -3.89 25.65 -25.45
C MET A 700 -3.63 27.16 -25.61
N PRO A 701 -3.15 27.85 -24.56
CA PRO A 701 -2.71 29.24 -24.70
C PRO A 701 -1.81 29.37 -25.93
N ASP A 702 -1.99 30.45 -26.67
CA ASP A 702 -1.21 30.71 -27.92
C ASP A 702 0.24 30.38 -27.66
N THR A 703 0.77 29.47 -28.48
CA THR A 703 2.09 28.90 -28.30
C THR A 703 3.16 29.98 -28.27
N SER A 704 3.61 30.32 -27.06
CA SER A 704 4.77 31.22 -26.90
C SER A 704 6.04 30.57 -27.46
N PRO A 705 7.07 31.34 -27.78
CA PRO A 705 8.39 30.79 -28.22
C PRO A 705 8.95 29.72 -27.29
N LEU A 706 8.54 29.71 -26.00
CA LEU A 706 8.83 28.67 -25.02
C LEU A 706 8.27 27.29 -25.39
N SER A 707 7.18 27.21 -26.16
CA SER A 707 6.63 25.91 -26.61
C SER A 707 7.48 25.30 -27.72
N LEU A 708 8.04 26.09 -28.62
CA LEU A 708 8.98 25.62 -29.63
C LEU A 708 10.28 25.13 -28.98
N VAL A 709 10.79 25.87 -27.99
CA VAL A 709 11.96 25.46 -27.19
C VAL A 709 11.66 24.18 -26.43
N GLY A 710 10.49 24.07 -25.81
CA GLY A 710 10.04 22.85 -25.11
C GLY A 710 9.96 21.63 -26.03
N LEU A 711 9.41 21.80 -27.23
CA LEU A 711 9.37 20.76 -28.27
C LEU A 711 10.77 20.36 -28.75
N ILE A 712 11.67 21.31 -28.94
CA ILE A 712 13.07 21.04 -29.32
C ILE A 712 13.80 20.28 -28.20
N ILE A 713 13.61 20.68 -26.93
CA ILE A 713 14.17 19.98 -25.76
C ILE A 713 13.63 18.56 -25.68
N ALA A 714 12.31 18.38 -25.80
CA ALA A 714 11.67 17.06 -25.75
C ALA A 714 12.13 16.15 -26.89
N ALA A 715 12.19 16.66 -28.12
CA ALA A 715 12.71 15.93 -29.29
C ALA A 715 14.20 15.58 -29.14
N SER A 716 15.00 16.50 -28.60
CA SER A 716 16.43 16.27 -28.34
C SER A 716 16.63 15.20 -27.24
N ALA A 717 15.85 15.27 -26.16
CA ALA A 717 15.88 14.28 -25.07
C ALA A 717 15.44 12.89 -25.56
N LEU A 718 14.38 12.81 -26.38
CA LEU A 718 13.93 11.57 -27.00
C LEU A 718 14.99 10.96 -27.91
N THR A 719 15.60 11.79 -28.77
CA THR A 719 16.67 11.36 -29.71
C THR A 719 17.91 10.88 -28.96
N ALA A 720 18.31 11.60 -27.90
CA ALA A 720 19.41 11.18 -27.03
C ALA A 720 19.09 9.87 -26.31
N GLY A 721 17.87 9.74 -25.77
CA GLY A 721 17.37 8.51 -25.11
C GLY A 721 17.38 7.30 -26.05
N LEU A 722 16.89 7.46 -27.28
CA LEU A 722 16.94 6.43 -28.32
C LEU A 722 18.37 6.05 -28.68
N GLY A 723 19.27 7.03 -28.79
CA GLY A 723 20.70 6.78 -29.06
C GLY A 723 21.41 6.02 -27.94
N ILE A 724 21.09 6.31 -26.69
CA ILE A 724 21.57 5.57 -25.51
C ILE A 724 21.02 4.14 -25.53
N LEU A 725 19.72 3.98 -25.77
CA LEU A 725 19.07 2.66 -25.85
C LEU A 725 19.70 1.81 -26.96
N GLU A 726 19.95 2.39 -28.13
CA GLU A 726 20.59 1.69 -29.23
C GLU A 726 22.01 1.23 -28.86
N LYS A 727 22.81 2.08 -28.19
CA LYS A 727 24.15 1.70 -27.71
C LYS A 727 24.09 0.58 -26.71
N LEU A 728 23.15 0.64 -25.76
CA LEU A 728 22.93 -0.42 -24.77
C LEU A 728 22.56 -1.75 -25.43
N VAL A 729 21.61 -1.74 -26.38
CA VAL A 729 21.20 -2.95 -27.12
C VAL A 729 22.36 -3.52 -27.96
N ARG A 730 23.14 -2.66 -28.59
CA ARG A 730 24.34 -3.11 -29.34
C ARG A 730 25.42 -3.69 -28.41
N GLY A 731 25.65 -3.07 -27.23
CA GLY A 731 26.57 -3.60 -26.20
C GLY A 731 26.15 -4.98 -25.72
N LEU A 732 24.89 -5.16 -25.38
CA LEU A 732 24.32 -6.44 -24.95
C LEU A 732 24.43 -7.52 -26.04
N ARG A 733 24.15 -7.18 -27.32
CA ARG A 733 24.30 -8.10 -28.45
C ARG A 733 25.75 -8.51 -28.71
N GLN A 734 26.72 -7.71 -28.32
CA GLN A 734 28.16 -7.97 -28.49
C GLN A 734 28.79 -8.67 -27.27
N GLY A 735 27.99 -9.03 -26.24
CA GLY A 735 28.50 -9.62 -25.00
C GLY A 735 29.45 -8.70 -24.22
N LYS A 736 29.41 -7.39 -24.52
CA LYS A 736 30.12 -6.38 -23.72
C LYS A 736 29.23 -5.99 -22.57
N ASP A 737 29.74 -6.13 -21.35
CA ASP A 737 29.06 -5.58 -20.18
C ASP A 737 28.72 -4.12 -20.47
N ALA A 738 27.44 -3.78 -20.31
CA ALA A 738 26.99 -2.40 -20.38
C ALA A 738 27.49 -1.69 -19.11
N GLY A 739 28.75 -1.25 -19.14
CA GLY A 739 29.37 -0.46 -18.11
C GLY A 739 28.79 0.95 -18.01
#